data_74c6dc4d720898d0c50e1c77fbd896c3
#
_entry.id   74c6dc4d720898d0c50e1c77fbd896c3
#
_cell.length_a   1.000
_cell.length_b   1.000
_cell.length_c   1.000
_cell.angle_alpha   90.00
_cell.angle_beta   90.00
_cell.angle_gamma   90.00
#
_symmetry.space_group_name_H-M   'P 1'
#
loop_
_entity.id
_entity.type
_entity.pdbx_description
1 polymer ?
#
loop_
_entity_poly.entity_id
_entity_poly.type
_entity_poly.pdbx_seq_one_letter_code
_entity_poly.pdbx_strand_id
1 'polypeptide(L)'
;MSKIIQYLDNQSDIKLLSYANLKKEDIRTTDLLFLMRGKASLTIDGKGYAMKADDFVVVNKHENYELLAEKESLLFSFSISSFLLSQALEVERISFYCNSIENPNKNYASLRQLVSEIIDLLIYENDKTNFLQMSKVYQLLNELSSLFLEQTMETFEEDQRIQKITRTIKERYYENLTLTEMSEMVHMDIAYFSKFFKKNMARNFKDYLSDVRMQHAMQDLIETEKPITQIAIDNGFFSVNGFNKKFKELYQSTPSSYRKKYQARKAVSTYLFNDEIKQSFQQYKEEKLEVISAHKSYYQFEINRAEKTPIRETWGKILNIGAAGIVLNNSLRQQLSMLQQNLTFKYGRIWGIFSAKLLGETFDQYDMIDEIIDSLIHLSLTPWLSLNKISHSFKESEYPKEKWQAMIQQFCLHLLNRYGTQTVSKWKIEIVANAPEDHDSVSRYCSFYQMTYAICKQLLPNISIGGGTFVMTNRLEVRSFINEELPDCTFDFYSFALFPYSNRLVREKRNYQRVTDPDFLKNQVQALKQIDTNKPIYISEWSNTVSRSNLLNDSLYKGAFIIKSLIDLFDQVDGLGYWLSTDLVQKGHYQGLLTGGNGLLSKNGLFKPAMHAMKLFDQLHGAYFQCKDEKHLVCSSEENEYFILGHHYTHPNSLYYLKDESNLKVTEISQFFEEVEHEEEIVLSNISNGTYELRIFSCLKDHGDLFNQWSKLNFLQELRDSDIKYLEAKSTHLQTLEVVEVRQNRLGINKKLVTNEFYVINIKKRR
;
A
#
# COMPACT_ATOMS: atom_id res chain seq x y z
N MET A 1 10.27 -31.17 -14.69
CA MET A 1 9.35 -30.04 -14.94
C MET A 1 8.04 -30.38 -14.31
N SER A 2 7.59 -29.60 -13.34
CA SER A 2 6.26 -29.80 -12.78
C SER A 2 5.21 -29.52 -13.86
N LYS A 3 4.06 -30.20 -13.79
CA LYS A 3 2.94 -29.96 -14.71
C LYS A 3 2.49 -28.51 -14.74
N ILE A 4 2.76 -27.72 -13.69
CA ILE A 4 2.35 -26.33 -13.52
C ILE A 4 2.92 -25.43 -14.59
N ILE A 5 4.21 -25.57 -14.89
CA ILE A 5 4.94 -24.69 -15.78
C ILE A 5 4.45 -24.87 -17.22
N GLN A 6 3.91 -26.04 -17.54
CA GLN A 6 3.29 -26.32 -18.82
C GLN A 6 1.98 -25.55 -19.05
N TYR A 7 1.31 -25.09 -17.97
CA TYR A 7 0.08 -24.29 -18.06
C TYR A 7 0.34 -22.78 -18.03
N LEU A 8 1.49 -22.32 -17.49
CA LEU A 8 1.84 -20.90 -17.48
C LEU A 8 2.33 -20.44 -18.86
N ASP A 9 3.38 -21.04 -19.34
CA ASP A 9 3.91 -21.02 -20.70
C ASP A 9 5.10 -21.99 -20.80
N ASN A 10 5.57 -22.23 -22.03
CA ASN A 10 6.64 -23.19 -22.27
C ASN A 10 8.07 -22.64 -22.10
N GLN A 11 8.20 -21.37 -21.72
CA GLN A 11 9.48 -20.69 -21.55
C GLN A 11 9.80 -20.43 -20.09
N SER A 12 8.79 -20.53 -19.19
CA SER A 12 9.00 -20.41 -17.75
C SER A 12 9.45 -21.73 -17.13
N ASP A 13 10.33 -21.68 -16.12
CA ASP A 13 10.90 -22.88 -15.49
C ASP A 13 11.19 -22.64 -14.00
N ILE A 14 10.77 -23.59 -13.13
CA ILE A 14 11.05 -23.57 -11.71
C ILE A 14 12.03 -24.70 -11.37
N LYS A 15 13.08 -24.38 -10.62
CA LYS A 15 14.08 -25.33 -10.16
C LYS A 15 14.36 -25.15 -8.67
N LEU A 16 14.56 -26.26 -8.00
CA LEU A 16 15.13 -26.30 -6.66
C LEU A 16 16.45 -27.08 -6.72
N LEU A 17 17.53 -26.46 -6.33
CA LEU A 17 18.89 -26.94 -6.54
C LEU A 17 19.62 -27.06 -5.21
N SER A 18 20.19 -28.22 -4.91
CA SER A 18 20.99 -28.46 -3.71
C SER A 18 22.45 -27.99 -3.83
N TYR A 19 22.92 -27.71 -5.02
CA TYR A 19 24.21 -27.13 -5.35
C TYR A 19 24.09 -26.49 -6.73
N ALA A 20 24.48 -25.25 -6.87
CA ALA A 20 24.27 -24.54 -8.11
C ALA A 20 25.53 -23.81 -8.59
N ASN A 21 25.90 -24.12 -9.83
CA ASN A 21 26.76 -23.28 -10.63
C ASN A 21 25.94 -22.87 -11.86
N LEU A 22 25.41 -21.66 -11.84
CA LEU A 22 24.55 -21.13 -12.89
C LEU A 22 25.26 -19.98 -13.60
N LYS A 23 25.48 -20.13 -14.89
CA LYS A 23 25.94 -19.03 -15.74
C LYS A 23 24.94 -18.85 -16.87
N LYS A 24 24.39 -17.63 -16.99
CA LYS A 24 23.47 -17.28 -18.05
C LYS A 24 23.91 -15.98 -18.73
N GLU A 25 24.01 -16.01 -20.04
CA GLU A 25 24.33 -14.89 -20.91
C GLU A 25 23.13 -14.62 -21.85
N ASP A 26 22.86 -13.36 -22.18
CA ASP A 26 21.72 -12.90 -23.02
C ASP A 26 20.37 -13.51 -22.57
N ILE A 27 20.02 -13.25 -21.29
CA ILE A 27 18.82 -13.82 -20.68
C ILE A 27 17.57 -13.23 -21.34
N ARG A 28 16.68 -14.12 -21.82
CA ARG A 28 15.39 -13.76 -22.40
C ARG A 28 14.22 -13.86 -21.40
N THR A 29 14.50 -14.32 -20.19
CA THR A 29 13.59 -14.47 -19.06
C THR A 29 13.91 -13.44 -17.99
N THR A 30 13.00 -13.22 -17.07
CA THR A 30 13.29 -12.59 -15.78
C THR A 30 13.50 -13.72 -14.78
N ASP A 31 14.64 -13.78 -14.13
CA ASP A 31 15.01 -14.89 -13.25
C ASP A 31 14.93 -14.46 -11.79
N LEU A 32 14.06 -15.10 -11.03
CA LEU A 32 13.95 -14.92 -9.59
C LEU A 32 14.81 -15.97 -8.89
N LEU A 33 15.76 -15.53 -8.08
CA LEU A 33 16.72 -16.34 -7.34
C LEU A 33 16.48 -16.14 -5.84
N PHE A 34 16.23 -17.23 -5.12
CA PHE A 34 16.05 -17.21 -3.68
C PHE A 34 16.95 -18.26 -3.03
N LEU A 35 17.94 -17.80 -2.28
CA LEU A 35 18.83 -18.67 -1.53
C LEU A 35 18.19 -19.02 -0.19
N MET A 36 17.57 -20.19 -0.10
CA MET A 36 16.87 -20.65 1.10
C MET A 36 17.84 -21.03 2.22
N ARG A 37 18.96 -21.66 1.87
CA ARG A 37 19.96 -22.15 2.84
C ARG A 37 21.36 -22.02 2.26
N GLY A 38 22.38 -21.83 3.12
CA GLY A 38 23.79 -21.77 2.74
C GLY A 38 24.26 -20.37 2.31
N LYS A 39 25.29 -20.35 1.47
CA LYS A 39 25.89 -19.12 0.93
C LYS A 39 26.13 -19.28 -0.56
N ALA A 40 26.06 -18.15 -1.29
CA ALA A 40 26.39 -18.10 -2.70
C ALA A 40 27.07 -16.78 -3.07
N SER A 41 27.88 -16.79 -4.12
CA SER A 41 28.35 -15.58 -4.79
C SER A 41 27.53 -15.40 -6.07
N LEU A 42 26.97 -14.20 -6.27
CA LEU A 42 26.20 -13.82 -7.43
C LEU A 42 26.88 -12.63 -8.10
N THR A 43 27.13 -12.70 -9.40
CA THR A 43 27.62 -11.57 -10.20
C THR A 43 26.58 -11.25 -11.26
N ILE A 44 26.13 -9.99 -11.33
CA ILE A 44 25.18 -9.49 -12.33
C ILE A 44 25.87 -8.36 -13.11
N ASP A 45 26.05 -8.52 -14.40
CA ASP A 45 26.73 -7.56 -15.30
C ASP A 45 28.05 -7.04 -14.72
N GLY A 46 28.82 -7.93 -14.09
CA GLY A 46 30.12 -7.63 -13.49
C GLY A 46 30.08 -7.09 -12.06
N LYS A 47 28.92 -6.81 -11.49
CA LYS A 47 28.76 -6.40 -10.08
C LYS A 47 28.55 -7.61 -9.21
N GLY A 48 29.40 -7.80 -8.20
CA GLY A 48 29.39 -8.95 -7.30
C GLY A 48 28.52 -8.73 -6.05
N TYR A 49 27.80 -9.80 -5.64
CA TYR A 49 26.96 -9.85 -4.45
C TYR A 49 27.27 -11.14 -3.65
N ALA A 50 27.38 -11.00 -2.34
CA ALA A 50 27.48 -12.16 -1.43
C ALA A 50 26.09 -12.47 -0.87
N MET A 51 25.49 -13.56 -1.34
CA MET A 51 24.19 -14.03 -0.86
C MET A 51 24.35 -14.93 0.37
N LYS A 52 23.48 -14.75 1.32
CA LYS A 52 23.28 -15.59 2.52
C LYS A 52 21.89 -16.20 2.53
N ALA A 53 21.64 -17.12 3.43
CA ALA A 53 20.31 -17.68 3.61
C ALA A 53 19.25 -16.57 3.74
N ASP A 54 18.10 -16.77 3.10
CA ASP A 54 16.96 -15.84 2.97
C ASP A 54 17.16 -14.67 2.01
N ASP A 55 18.26 -14.59 1.28
CA ASP A 55 18.43 -13.55 0.26
C ASP A 55 17.64 -13.85 -1.03
N PHE A 56 17.04 -12.78 -1.54
CA PHE A 56 16.14 -12.77 -2.67
C PHE A 56 16.64 -11.77 -3.72
N VAL A 57 16.87 -12.22 -4.95
CA VAL A 57 17.33 -11.36 -6.05
C VAL A 57 16.57 -11.69 -7.34
N VAL A 58 16.13 -10.66 -8.05
CA VAL A 58 15.60 -10.78 -9.41
C VAL A 58 16.64 -10.26 -10.39
N VAL A 59 16.98 -11.08 -11.38
CA VAL A 59 17.81 -10.72 -12.53
C VAL A 59 16.87 -10.45 -13.70
N ASN A 60 16.93 -9.24 -14.24
CA ASN A 60 16.01 -8.81 -15.29
C ASN A 60 16.43 -9.36 -16.65
N LYS A 61 15.52 -9.29 -17.59
CA LYS A 61 15.78 -9.63 -19.00
C LYS A 61 16.94 -8.79 -19.54
N HIS A 62 17.85 -9.44 -20.29
CA HIS A 62 19.08 -8.88 -20.86
C HIS A 62 20.23 -8.61 -19.89
N GLU A 63 20.06 -8.81 -18.58
CA GLU A 63 21.18 -8.85 -17.66
C GLU A 63 21.86 -10.22 -17.71
N ASN A 64 23.20 -10.25 -17.58
CA ASN A 64 23.97 -11.48 -17.51
C ASN A 64 24.28 -11.80 -16.07
N TYR A 65 24.24 -13.07 -15.67
CA TYR A 65 24.64 -13.42 -14.32
C TYR A 65 25.41 -14.72 -14.22
N GLU A 66 26.24 -14.79 -13.19
CA GLU A 66 26.93 -15.99 -12.73
C GLU A 66 26.68 -16.18 -11.25
N LEU A 67 26.15 -17.35 -10.85
CA LEU A 67 25.87 -17.71 -9.47
C LEU A 67 26.62 -18.98 -9.11
N LEU A 68 27.42 -18.91 -8.05
CA LEU A 68 28.19 -20.03 -7.49
C LEU A 68 27.72 -20.26 -6.04
N ALA A 69 26.94 -21.31 -5.80
CA ALA A 69 26.49 -21.70 -4.47
C ALA A 69 27.45 -22.71 -3.84
N GLU A 70 27.66 -22.61 -2.53
CA GLU A 70 28.48 -23.53 -1.77
C GLU A 70 27.82 -24.92 -1.64
N LYS A 71 28.58 -25.94 -1.26
CA LYS A 71 28.01 -27.24 -0.91
C LYS A 71 27.00 -27.11 0.22
N GLU A 72 25.93 -27.90 0.18
CA GLU A 72 24.80 -27.87 1.12
C GLU A 72 23.91 -26.64 1.04
N SER A 73 24.06 -25.77 0.02
CA SER A 73 23.13 -24.68 -0.26
C SER A 73 21.85 -25.21 -0.88
N LEU A 74 20.72 -24.53 -0.60
CA LEU A 74 19.45 -24.79 -1.22
C LEU A 74 18.99 -23.51 -1.94
N LEU A 75 18.91 -23.57 -3.28
CA LEU A 75 18.54 -22.44 -4.13
C LEU A 75 17.23 -22.74 -4.88
N PHE A 76 16.25 -21.85 -4.73
CA PHE A 76 15.09 -21.80 -5.60
C PHE A 76 15.36 -20.83 -6.76
N SER A 77 15.09 -21.29 -7.97
CA SER A 77 15.21 -20.47 -9.19
C SER A 77 13.92 -20.57 -10.02
N PHE A 78 13.32 -19.42 -10.32
CA PHE A 78 12.16 -19.33 -11.18
C PHE A 78 12.47 -18.41 -12.35
N SER A 79 12.64 -19.01 -13.54
CA SER A 79 12.79 -18.29 -14.80
C SER A 79 11.40 -17.96 -15.35
N ILE A 80 11.04 -16.68 -15.42
CA ILE A 80 9.73 -16.18 -15.84
C ILE A 80 9.85 -15.65 -17.27
N SER A 81 9.01 -16.15 -18.18
CA SER A 81 9.07 -15.69 -19.55
C SER A 81 8.62 -14.24 -19.70
N SER A 82 9.27 -13.50 -20.59
CA SER A 82 8.85 -12.13 -20.90
C SER A 82 7.45 -12.08 -21.52
N PHE A 83 7.01 -13.16 -22.16
CA PHE A 83 5.67 -13.26 -22.73
C PHE A 83 4.60 -13.30 -21.64
N LEU A 84 4.77 -14.15 -20.63
CA LEU A 84 3.86 -14.23 -19.48
C LEU A 84 3.75 -12.88 -18.77
N LEU A 85 4.88 -12.23 -18.52
CA LEU A 85 4.91 -10.92 -17.87
C LEU A 85 4.24 -9.84 -18.74
N SER A 86 4.55 -9.78 -20.04
CA SER A 86 3.99 -8.76 -20.91
C SER A 86 2.48 -8.94 -21.16
N GLN A 87 1.98 -10.17 -21.16
CA GLN A 87 0.53 -10.42 -21.20
C GLN A 87 -0.17 -9.99 -19.91
N ALA A 88 0.41 -10.34 -18.75
CA ALA A 88 -0.20 -10.07 -17.46
C ALA A 88 -0.14 -8.57 -17.09
N LEU A 89 0.95 -7.89 -17.44
CA LEU A 89 1.20 -6.50 -17.06
C LEU A 89 0.80 -5.50 -18.15
N GLU A 90 0.50 -5.99 -19.37
CA GLU A 90 0.19 -5.17 -20.54
C GLU A 90 1.28 -4.12 -20.87
N VAL A 91 2.54 -4.38 -20.46
CA VAL A 91 3.71 -3.49 -20.63
C VAL A 91 4.82 -4.27 -21.32
N GLU A 92 5.53 -3.63 -22.26
CA GLU A 92 6.59 -4.30 -23.04
C GLU A 92 7.96 -4.26 -22.36
N ARG A 93 8.24 -3.20 -21.62
CA ARG A 93 9.48 -3.09 -20.83
C ARG A 93 9.16 -3.30 -19.38
N ILE A 94 9.62 -4.42 -18.86
CA ILE A 94 9.38 -4.84 -17.48
C ILE A 94 10.73 -5.01 -16.81
N SER A 95 10.97 -4.25 -15.74
CA SER A 95 12.12 -4.36 -14.87
C SER A 95 11.67 -4.44 -13.43
N PHE A 96 12.32 -5.28 -12.63
CA PHE A 96 12.03 -5.42 -11.21
C PHE A 96 13.25 -5.00 -10.40
N TYR A 97 13.04 -4.10 -9.44
CA TYR A 97 14.06 -3.73 -8.47
C TYR A 97 13.87 -4.54 -7.17
N CYS A 98 14.18 -5.84 -7.27
CA CYS A 98 14.04 -6.81 -6.20
C CYS A 98 15.41 -7.42 -5.87
N ASN A 99 16.08 -6.85 -4.87
CA ASN A 99 17.39 -7.31 -4.39
C ASN A 99 17.48 -7.05 -2.88
N SER A 100 17.39 -8.12 -2.08
CA SER A 100 17.40 -8.04 -0.62
C SER A 100 18.76 -7.62 -0.04
N ILE A 101 19.84 -7.81 -0.80
CA ILE A 101 21.19 -7.45 -0.38
C ILE A 101 21.38 -5.93 -0.47
N GLU A 102 20.88 -5.31 -1.54
CA GLU A 102 20.94 -3.87 -1.72
C GLU A 102 19.86 -3.12 -0.91
N ASN A 103 18.69 -3.76 -0.73
CA ASN A 103 17.54 -3.17 -0.04
C ASN A 103 17.04 -4.07 1.10
N PRO A 104 17.83 -4.29 2.15
CA PRO A 104 17.47 -5.18 3.27
C PRO A 104 16.22 -4.71 4.04
N ASN A 105 15.87 -3.42 3.93
CA ASN A 105 14.73 -2.82 4.62
C ASN A 105 13.38 -3.04 3.92
N LYS A 106 13.36 -3.61 2.70
CA LYS A 106 12.11 -4.00 2.06
C LYS A 106 11.59 -5.32 2.64
N ASN A 107 10.27 -5.49 2.67
CA ASN A 107 9.66 -6.72 3.15
C ASN A 107 9.66 -7.80 2.05
N TYR A 108 10.39 -8.88 2.29
CA TYR A 108 10.45 -10.07 1.42
C TYR A 108 9.71 -11.28 2.03
N ALA A 109 9.07 -11.13 3.20
CA ALA A 109 8.48 -12.26 3.93
C ALA A 109 7.37 -12.96 3.12
N SER A 110 6.47 -12.20 2.49
CA SER A 110 5.40 -12.75 1.65
C SER A 110 5.94 -13.55 0.44
N LEU A 111 7.02 -13.05 -0.20
CA LEU A 111 7.66 -13.77 -1.30
C LEU A 111 8.29 -15.10 -0.83
N ARG A 112 8.98 -15.08 0.34
CA ARG A 112 9.58 -16.28 0.93
C ARG A 112 8.54 -17.33 1.28
N GLN A 113 7.43 -16.89 1.87
CA GLN A 113 6.31 -17.78 2.22
C GLN A 113 5.68 -18.40 0.97
N LEU A 114 5.35 -17.60 -0.05
CA LEU A 114 4.77 -18.10 -1.29
C LEU A 114 5.69 -19.08 -2.01
N VAL A 115 7.01 -18.83 -2.04
CA VAL A 115 7.96 -19.78 -2.60
C VAL A 115 7.98 -21.09 -1.82
N SER A 116 7.95 -21.02 -0.48
CA SER A 116 7.89 -22.23 0.36
C SER A 116 6.62 -23.04 0.10
N GLU A 117 5.45 -22.39 0.02
CA GLU A 117 4.17 -23.02 -0.32
C GLU A 117 4.19 -23.66 -1.71
N ILE A 118 4.78 -22.97 -2.70
CA ILE A 118 4.93 -23.51 -4.07
C ILE A 118 5.78 -24.78 -4.04
N ILE A 119 6.88 -24.79 -3.30
CA ILE A 119 7.77 -25.96 -3.19
C ILE A 119 7.04 -27.11 -2.48
N ASP A 120 6.30 -26.84 -1.40
CA ASP A 120 5.48 -27.84 -0.72
C ASP A 120 4.50 -28.54 -1.69
N LEU A 121 3.77 -27.75 -2.46
CA LEU A 121 2.83 -28.26 -3.45
C LEU A 121 3.53 -29.04 -4.57
N LEU A 122 4.75 -28.66 -4.92
CA LEU A 122 5.57 -29.36 -5.93
C LEU A 122 6.11 -30.71 -5.44
N ILE A 123 6.43 -30.81 -4.15
CA ILE A 123 7.07 -31.98 -3.55
C ILE A 123 6.04 -33.01 -3.05
N TYR A 124 4.99 -32.55 -2.35
CA TYR A 124 4.14 -33.42 -1.55
C TYR A 124 2.73 -33.61 -2.07
N GLU A 125 2.20 -32.73 -2.92
CA GLU A 125 0.84 -32.90 -3.43
C GLU A 125 0.82 -33.59 -4.80
N ASN A 126 0.04 -34.69 -4.85
CA ASN A 126 -0.39 -35.35 -6.08
C ASN A 126 -1.73 -34.78 -6.58
N ASP A 127 -1.85 -33.45 -6.66
CA ASP A 127 -3.09 -32.84 -7.12
C ASP A 127 -3.34 -33.13 -8.60
N LYS A 128 -4.53 -33.67 -8.89
CA LYS A 128 -4.97 -33.98 -10.26
C LYS A 128 -5.26 -32.74 -11.10
N THR A 129 -5.51 -31.58 -10.46
CA THR A 129 -6.02 -30.39 -11.13
C THR A 129 -4.97 -29.29 -11.32
N ASN A 130 -3.89 -29.26 -10.54
CA ASN A 130 -2.84 -28.23 -10.55
C ASN A 130 -3.33 -26.77 -10.34
N PHE A 131 -4.61 -26.54 -10.07
CA PHE A 131 -5.16 -25.18 -9.91
C PHE A 131 -4.60 -24.45 -8.69
N LEU A 132 -4.42 -25.15 -7.57
CA LEU A 132 -3.84 -24.55 -6.37
C LEU A 132 -2.41 -24.09 -6.59
N GLN A 133 -1.62 -24.92 -7.26
CA GLN A 133 -0.24 -24.61 -7.61
C GLN A 133 -0.16 -23.38 -8.55
N MET A 134 -0.99 -23.33 -9.60
CA MET A 134 -1.09 -22.16 -10.50
C MET A 134 -1.48 -20.91 -9.74
N SER A 135 -2.45 -20.99 -8.82
CA SER A 135 -2.87 -19.90 -7.98
C SER A 135 -1.70 -19.33 -7.18
N LYS A 136 -0.86 -20.18 -6.55
CA LYS A 136 0.30 -19.73 -5.77
C LYS A 136 1.38 -19.08 -6.64
N VAL A 137 1.61 -19.58 -7.83
CA VAL A 137 2.56 -18.96 -8.78
C VAL A 137 2.04 -17.60 -9.24
N TYR A 138 0.74 -17.45 -9.57
CA TYR A 138 0.17 -16.14 -9.90
C TYR A 138 0.17 -15.18 -8.72
N GLN A 139 -0.02 -15.67 -7.49
CA GLN A 139 0.14 -14.84 -6.29
C GLN A 139 1.58 -14.33 -6.15
N LEU A 140 2.59 -15.19 -6.35
CA LEU A 140 4.00 -14.78 -6.33
C LEU A 140 4.31 -13.72 -7.39
N LEU A 141 3.80 -13.88 -8.62
CA LEU A 141 3.96 -12.91 -9.70
C LEU A 141 3.25 -11.59 -9.39
N ASN A 142 2.08 -11.63 -8.78
CA ASN A 142 1.35 -10.45 -8.34
C ASN A 142 2.11 -9.68 -7.25
N GLU A 143 2.62 -10.37 -6.22
CA GLU A 143 3.43 -9.78 -5.15
C GLU A 143 4.71 -9.14 -5.72
N LEU A 144 5.43 -9.87 -6.59
CA LEU A 144 6.63 -9.37 -7.24
C LEU A 144 6.33 -8.09 -8.03
N SER A 145 5.22 -8.08 -8.78
CA SER A 145 4.81 -6.93 -9.58
C SER A 145 4.34 -5.75 -8.73
N SER A 146 3.67 -6.02 -7.62
CA SER A 146 3.13 -4.97 -6.74
C SER A 146 4.21 -4.27 -5.91
N LEU A 147 5.24 -5.01 -5.46
CA LEU A 147 6.26 -4.51 -4.54
C LEU A 147 7.55 -4.04 -5.24
N PHE A 148 7.88 -4.62 -6.39
CA PHE A 148 9.23 -4.48 -6.95
C PHE A 148 9.26 -4.09 -8.43
N LEU A 149 8.12 -3.88 -9.08
CA LEU A 149 8.09 -3.42 -10.46
C LEU A 149 8.62 -2.00 -10.56
N GLU A 150 9.66 -1.80 -11.36
CA GLU A 150 10.22 -0.49 -11.68
C GLU A 150 9.48 0.09 -12.89
N GLN A 151 8.91 1.28 -12.73
CA GLN A 151 8.32 2.03 -13.83
C GLN A 151 9.32 3.07 -14.33
N THR A 152 9.85 2.88 -15.51
CA THR A 152 10.61 3.94 -16.19
C THR A 152 9.63 4.93 -16.80
N MET A 153 9.69 6.20 -16.36
CA MET A 153 8.97 7.30 -17.01
C MET A 153 9.61 7.58 -18.39
N GLU A 154 9.10 6.94 -19.44
CA GLU A 154 9.30 7.45 -20.81
C GLU A 154 8.07 8.30 -21.19
N THR A 155 8.29 9.38 -21.93
CA THR A 155 7.32 10.42 -22.26
C THR A 155 5.95 9.86 -22.69
N PHE A 156 4.90 10.33 -22.05
CA PHE A 156 3.52 9.82 -22.07
C PHE A 156 2.91 9.66 -23.50
N GLU A 157 3.28 10.53 -24.43
CA GLU A 157 2.78 10.47 -25.81
C GLU A 157 3.47 9.41 -26.69
N GLU A 158 4.77 9.15 -26.47
CA GLU A 158 5.48 8.11 -27.19
C GLU A 158 5.01 6.71 -26.80
N ASP A 159 4.60 6.54 -25.54
CA ASP A 159 4.13 5.27 -25.00
C ASP A 159 2.74 4.88 -25.53
N GLN A 160 1.82 5.80 -25.73
CA GLN A 160 0.50 5.51 -26.30
C GLN A 160 0.56 5.00 -27.75
N ARG A 161 1.43 5.58 -28.55
CA ARG A 161 1.59 5.15 -29.97
C ARG A 161 2.22 3.77 -30.04
N ILE A 162 3.24 3.49 -29.25
CA ILE A 162 3.87 2.17 -29.24
C ILE A 162 2.93 1.10 -28.69
N GLN A 163 2.13 1.41 -27.67
CA GLN A 163 1.10 0.52 -27.14
C GLN A 163 0.03 0.18 -28.20
N LYS A 164 -0.44 1.18 -28.95
CA LYS A 164 -1.39 0.96 -30.05
C LYS A 164 -0.81 0.03 -31.11
N ILE A 165 0.45 0.24 -31.49
CA ILE A 165 1.16 -0.59 -32.48
C ILE A 165 1.31 -2.03 -31.99
N THR A 166 1.84 -2.22 -30.78
CA THR A 166 2.09 -3.56 -30.22
C THR A 166 0.81 -4.33 -29.99
N ARG A 167 -0.25 -3.63 -29.53
CA ARG A 167 -1.59 -4.21 -29.41
C ARG A 167 -2.13 -4.69 -30.74
N THR A 168 -2.07 -3.87 -31.78
CA THR A 168 -2.52 -4.26 -33.12
C THR A 168 -1.73 -5.45 -33.66
N ILE A 169 -0.41 -5.48 -33.43
CA ILE A 169 0.42 -6.63 -33.81
C ILE A 169 -0.04 -7.89 -33.06
N LYS A 170 -0.31 -7.82 -31.77
CA LYS A 170 -0.76 -8.98 -30.95
C LYS A 170 -2.15 -9.48 -31.35
N GLU A 171 -3.05 -8.58 -31.73
CA GLU A 171 -4.42 -8.94 -32.15
C GLU A 171 -4.47 -9.50 -33.58
N ARG A 172 -3.58 -9.05 -34.47
CA ARG A 172 -3.62 -9.34 -35.91
C ARG A 172 -2.34 -9.96 -36.46
N TYR A 173 -1.49 -10.61 -35.62
CA TYR A 173 -0.18 -11.14 -35.98
C TYR A 173 -0.24 -12.16 -37.13
N TYR A 174 -1.33 -12.89 -37.25
CA TYR A 174 -1.55 -13.90 -38.31
C TYR A 174 -1.84 -13.29 -39.70
N GLU A 175 -2.17 -12.00 -39.75
CA GLU A 175 -2.42 -11.26 -40.98
C GLU A 175 -1.12 -10.72 -41.57
N ASN A 176 -1.20 -10.26 -42.85
CA ASN A 176 -0.06 -9.68 -43.55
C ASN A 176 0.14 -8.19 -43.14
N LEU A 177 0.57 -7.97 -41.91
CA LEU A 177 0.86 -6.61 -41.39
C LEU A 177 2.10 -6.02 -42.08
N THR A 178 2.01 -4.79 -42.58
CA THR A 178 3.10 -4.09 -43.25
C THR A 178 3.56 -2.85 -42.46
N LEU A 179 4.81 -2.45 -42.71
CA LEU A 179 5.35 -1.19 -42.15
C LEU A 179 4.49 0.02 -42.55
N THR A 180 3.98 0.02 -43.80
CA THR A 180 3.12 1.10 -44.30
C THR A 180 1.83 1.17 -43.53
N GLU A 181 1.11 0.06 -43.35
CA GLU A 181 -0.14 0.01 -42.60
C GLU A 181 0.05 0.48 -41.14
N MET A 182 1.11 0.03 -40.49
CA MET A 182 1.39 0.39 -39.11
C MET A 182 1.77 1.87 -38.97
N SER A 183 2.52 2.42 -39.93
CA SER A 183 2.88 3.85 -39.93
C SER A 183 1.67 4.75 -40.16
N GLU A 184 0.77 4.39 -41.06
CA GLU A 184 -0.49 5.11 -41.33
C GLU A 184 -1.40 5.10 -40.10
N MET A 185 -1.50 3.98 -39.39
CA MET A 185 -2.33 3.83 -38.19
C MET A 185 -1.95 4.82 -37.07
N VAL A 186 -0.68 5.20 -36.98
CA VAL A 186 -0.16 6.14 -35.97
C VAL A 186 0.23 7.50 -36.55
N HIS A 187 -0.19 7.76 -37.82
CA HIS A 187 0.07 9.02 -38.53
C HIS A 187 1.56 9.41 -38.60
N MET A 188 2.43 8.43 -38.88
CA MET A 188 3.86 8.63 -39.02
C MET A 188 4.33 8.35 -40.44
N ASP A 189 5.41 9.02 -40.87
CA ASP A 189 6.16 8.64 -42.05
C ASP A 189 6.84 7.26 -41.82
N ILE A 190 6.93 6.44 -42.89
CA ILE A 190 7.46 5.07 -42.80
C ILE A 190 8.92 5.04 -42.25
N ALA A 191 9.77 5.99 -42.68
CA ALA A 191 11.14 6.04 -42.23
C ALA A 191 11.25 6.46 -40.77
N TYR A 192 10.40 7.40 -40.34
CA TYR A 192 10.30 7.82 -38.95
C TYR A 192 9.73 6.69 -38.08
N PHE A 193 8.66 6.03 -38.52
CA PHE A 193 8.08 4.86 -37.84
C PHE A 193 9.11 3.76 -37.61
N SER A 194 9.90 3.43 -38.61
CA SER A 194 10.94 2.40 -38.48
C SER A 194 11.98 2.72 -37.40
N LYS A 195 12.42 3.99 -37.34
CA LYS A 195 13.34 4.48 -36.28
C LYS A 195 12.66 4.52 -34.92
N PHE A 196 11.44 5.04 -34.87
CA PHE A 196 10.62 5.12 -33.65
C PHE A 196 10.39 3.72 -33.06
N PHE A 197 9.92 2.77 -33.89
CA PHE A 197 9.69 1.41 -33.45
C PHE A 197 10.97 0.74 -32.95
N LYS A 198 12.09 0.87 -33.69
CA LYS A 198 13.38 0.31 -33.28
C LYS A 198 13.90 0.94 -31.99
N LYS A 199 13.73 2.26 -31.79
CA LYS A 199 14.12 2.97 -30.55
C LYS A 199 13.35 2.40 -29.34
N ASN A 200 12.03 2.23 -29.50
CA ASN A 200 11.15 1.82 -28.37
C ASN A 200 11.17 0.31 -28.10
N MET A 201 11.28 -0.51 -29.15
CA MET A 201 11.23 -1.98 -29.03
C MET A 201 12.60 -2.66 -29.04
N ALA A 202 13.69 -1.89 -29.17
CA ALA A 202 15.06 -2.36 -29.38
C ALA A 202 15.22 -3.35 -30.57
N ARG A 203 14.19 -3.49 -31.42
CA ARG A 203 14.09 -4.40 -32.57
C ARG A 203 13.36 -3.73 -33.72
N ASN A 204 13.62 -4.17 -34.95
CA ASN A 204 12.81 -3.73 -36.07
C ASN A 204 11.43 -4.40 -36.09
N PHE A 205 10.47 -3.77 -36.75
CA PHE A 205 9.08 -4.24 -36.83
C PHE A 205 8.96 -5.68 -37.34
N LYS A 206 9.72 -6.02 -38.37
CA LYS A 206 9.66 -7.36 -39.01
C LYS A 206 10.13 -8.45 -38.03
N ASP A 207 11.20 -8.19 -37.29
CA ASP A 207 11.70 -9.16 -36.32
C ASP A 207 10.74 -9.30 -35.14
N TYR A 208 10.16 -8.19 -34.63
CA TYR A 208 9.16 -8.21 -33.58
C TYR A 208 7.90 -9.00 -33.97
N LEU A 209 7.33 -8.71 -35.16
CA LEU A 209 6.18 -9.45 -35.68
C LEU A 209 6.51 -10.96 -35.87
N SER A 210 7.72 -11.27 -36.36
CA SER A 210 8.17 -12.66 -36.49
C SER A 210 8.30 -13.37 -35.15
N ASP A 211 8.74 -12.67 -34.10
CA ASP A 211 8.85 -13.22 -32.75
C ASP A 211 7.47 -13.47 -32.15
N VAL A 212 6.50 -12.54 -32.29
CA VAL A 212 5.10 -12.75 -31.87
C VAL A 212 4.48 -13.97 -32.58
N ARG A 213 4.63 -14.07 -33.90
CA ARG A 213 4.17 -15.24 -34.66
C ARG A 213 4.80 -16.55 -34.19
N MET A 214 6.10 -16.52 -33.88
CA MET A 214 6.84 -17.69 -33.42
C MET A 214 6.38 -18.15 -32.04
N GLN A 215 6.01 -17.20 -31.15
CA GLN A 215 5.47 -17.52 -29.82
C GLN A 215 4.14 -18.28 -29.95
N HIS A 216 3.21 -17.79 -30.77
CA HIS A 216 1.93 -18.46 -31.02
C HIS A 216 2.11 -19.81 -31.73
N ALA A 217 3.00 -19.87 -32.70
CA ALA A 217 3.32 -21.12 -33.37
C ALA A 217 3.95 -22.17 -32.44
N MET A 218 4.74 -21.74 -31.48
CA MET A 218 5.28 -22.62 -30.44
C MET A 218 4.17 -23.19 -29.56
N GLN A 219 3.19 -22.35 -29.17
CA GLN A 219 2.04 -22.81 -28.42
C GLN A 219 1.24 -23.84 -29.18
N ASP A 220 0.89 -23.56 -30.44
CA ASP A 220 0.20 -24.52 -31.31
C ASP A 220 0.99 -25.84 -31.51
N LEU A 221 2.32 -25.73 -31.60
CA LEU A 221 3.21 -26.89 -31.77
C LEU A 221 3.12 -27.88 -30.61
N ILE A 222 2.88 -27.35 -29.41
CA ILE A 222 2.87 -28.11 -28.15
C ILE A 222 1.46 -28.55 -27.76
N GLU A 223 0.49 -27.71 -28.00
CA GLU A 223 -0.90 -27.93 -27.53
C GLU A 223 -1.75 -28.70 -28.55
N THR A 224 -1.33 -28.72 -29.80
CA THR A 224 -2.11 -29.34 -30.88
C THR A 224 -1.34 -30.41 -31.60
N GLU A 225 -2.07 -31.34 -32.23
CA GLU A 225 -1.50 -32.35 -33.16
C GLU A 225 -1.48 -31.82 -34.62
N LYS A 226 -1.72 -30.53 -34.85
CA LYS A 226 -1.71 -29.93 -36.18
C LYS A 226 -0.37 -30.22 -36.91
N PRO A 227 -0.39 -30.45 -38.21
CA PRO A 227 0.83 -30.53 -39.04
C PRO A 227 1.65 -29.24 -38.90
N ILE A 228 2.97 -29.37 -38.89
CA ILE A 228 3.88 -28.20 -38.76
C ILE A 228 3.66 -27.18 -39.88
N THR A 229 3.31 -27.65 -41.07
CA THR A 229 2.95 -26.81 -42.22
C THR A 229 1.72 -25.95 -41.91
N GLN A 230 0.70 -26.54 -41.28
CA GLN A 230 -0.52 -25.85 -40.92
C GLN A 230 -0.25 -24.80 -39.80
N ILE A 231 0.54 -25.17 -38.78
CA ILE A 231 0.94 -24.26 -37.71
C ILE A 231 1.66 -23.03 -38.27
N ALA A 232 2.58 -23.22 -39.21
CA ALA A 232 3.29 -22.10 -39.82
C ALA A 232 2.33 -21.15 -40.56
N ILE A 233 1.35 -21.68 -41.28
CA ILE A 233 0.36 -20.90 -42.04
C ILE A 233 -0.61 -20.21 -41.12
N ASP A 234 -1.19 -20.91 -40.13
CA ASP A 234 -2.15 -20.37 -39.16
C ASP A 234 -1.56 -19.22 -38.37
N ASN A 235 -0.26 -19.23 -38.14
CA ASN A 235 0.46 -18.19 -37.41
C ASN A 235 1.11 -17.13 -38.34
N GLY A 236 0.68 -17.04 -39.59
CA GLY A 236 1.03 -15.95 -40.52
C GLY A 236 2.44 -16.01 -41.09
N PHE A 237 3.12 -17.16 -41.08
CA PHE A 237 4.40 -17.32 -41.80
C PHE A 237 4.18 -17.53 -43.27
N PHE A 238 4.85 -16.73 -44.11
CA PHE A 238 4.74 -16.81 -45.59
C PHE A 238 5.25 -18.14 -46.19
N SER A 239 6.18 -18.82 -45.50
CA SER A 239 6.70 -20.10 -45.93
C SER A 239 7.10 -20.98 -44.77
N VAL A 240 6.87 -22.27 -44.92
CA VAL A 240 7.27 -23.29 -43.93
C VAL A 240 8.80 -23.34 -43.79
N ASN A 241 9.53 -23.09 -44.85
CA ASN A 241 10.99 -23.04 -44.80
C ASN A 241 11.48 -21.83 -43.94
N GLY A 242 10.84 -20.66 -44.08
CA GLY A 242 11.13 -19.49 -43.28
C GLY A 242 10.83 -19.73 -41.80
N PHE A 243 9.69 -20.35 -41.51
CA PHE A 243 9.32 -20.79 -40.17
C PHE A 243 10.36 -21.75 -39.57
N ASN A 244 10.70 -22.81 -40.26
CA ASN A 244 11.66 -23.83 -39.81
C ASN A 244 13.06 -23.22 -39.53
N LYS A 245 13.52 -22.32 -40.41
CA LYS A 245 14.79 -21.62 -40.24
C LYS A 245 14.79 -20.77 -38.99
N LYS A 246 13.78 -19.90 -38.85
CA LYS A 246 13.63 -19.02 -37.68
C LYS A 246 13.44 -19.80 -36.37
N PHE A 247 12.66 -20.90 -36.42
CA PHE A 247 12.47 -21.80 -35.29
C PHE A 247 13.79 -22.42 -34.82
N LYS A 248 14.61 -22.91 -35.80
CA LYS A 248 15.91 -23.47 -35.48
C LYS A 248 16.89 -22.44 -34.94
N GLU A 249 16.85 -21.19 -35.41
CA GLU A 249 17.65 -20.09 -34.87
C GLU A 249 17.28 -19.78 -33.40
N LEU A 250 15.99 -19.78 -33.08
CA LEU A 250 15.50 -19.43 -31.74
C LEU A 250 15.63 -20.58 -30.73
N TYR A 251 15.34 -21.81 -31.14
CA TYR A 251 15.22 -22.97 -30.25
C TYR A 251 16.29 -24.04 -30.43
N GLN A 252 17.28 -23.80 -31.28
CA GLN A 252 18.40 -24.70 -31.58
C GLN A 252 17.94 -26.14 -31.94
N SER A 253 16.72 -26.27 -32.48
CA SER A 253 16.06 -27.54 -32.80
C SER A 253 15.05 -27.35 -33.93
N THR A 254 14.74 -28.40 -34.67
CA THR A 254 13.62 -28.35 -35.63
C THR A 254 12.28 -28.47 -34.92
N PRO A 255 11.17 -27.89 -35.45
CA PRO A 255 9.85 -28.03 -34.84
C PRO A 255 9.44 -29.48 -34.56
N SER A 256 9.68 -30.40 -35.49
CA SER A 256 9.37 -31.83 -35.33
C SER A 256 10.18 -32.47 -34.20
N SER A 257 11.47 -32.18 -34.14
CA SER A 257 12.36 -32.68 -33.08
C SER A 257 11.98 -32.09 -31.71
N TYR A 258 11.60 -30.80 -31.69
CA TYR A 258 11.16 -30.13 -30.49
C TYR A 258 9.85 -30.74 -29.97
N ARG A 259 8.84 -30.98 -30.83
CA ARG A 259 7.58 -31.64 -30.45
C ARG A 259 7.84 -33.03 -29.87
N LYS A 260 8.68 -33.85 -30.53
CA LYS A 260 9.04 -35.20 -30.05
C LYS A 260 9.75 -35.14 -28.69
N LYS A 261 10.71 -34.22 -28.53
CA LYS A 261 11.46 -34.03 -27.29
C LYS A 261 10.54 -33.56 -26.16
N TYR A 262 9.55 -32.73 -26.49
CA TYR A 262 8.55 -32.26 -25.57
C TYR A 262 7.59 -33.37 -25.12
N GLN A 263 7.10 -34.19 -26.06
CA GLN A 263 6.27 -35.36 -25.75
C GLN A 263 7.04 -36.41 -24.94
N ALA A 264 8.33 -36.63 -25.22
CA ALA A 264 9.18 -37.49 -24.43
C ALA A 264 9.46 -36.94 -23.02
N ARG A 265 9.63 -35.60 -22.86
CA ARG A 265 9.76 -34.96 -21.56
C ARG A 265 8.47 -35.04 -20.71
N LYS A 266 7.29 -35.04 -21.33
CA LYS A 266 6.00 -35.27 -20.69
C LYS A 266 5.92 -36.63 -20.00
N ALA A 267 6.67 -37.62 -20.48
CA ALA A 267 6.77 -38.95 -19.89
C ALA A 267 7.83 -39.08 -18.76
N VAL A 268 8.79 -38.13 -18.66
CA VAL A 268 9.95 -38.21 -17.74
C VAL A 268 9.86 -37.26 -16.54
N SER A 269 8.75 -36.55 -16.35
CA SER A 269 8.63 -35.46 -15.36
C SER A 269 8.59 -35.88 -13.87
N THR A 270 8.96 -37.12 -13.53
CA THR A 270 8.89 -37.66 -12.14
C THR A 270 10.19 -37.54 -11.34
N TYR A 271 11.26 -36.92 -11.86
CA TYR A 271 12.59 -36.99 -11.22
C TYR A 271 13.25 -35.66 -10.83
N LEU A 272 12.49 -34.59 -10.63
CA LEU A 272 13.10 -33.27 -10.33
C LEU A 272 13.41 -33.01 -8.87
N PHE A 273 12.82 -33.76 -7.95
CA PHE A 273 13.08 -33.63 -6.51
C PHE A 273 13.59 -34.97 -5.97
N ASN A 274 14.91 -35.14 -5.95
CA ASN A 274 15.52 -36.30 -5.31
C ASN A 274 15.33 -36.21 -3.78
N ASP A 275 15.56 -37.32 -3.09
CA ASP A 275 15.35 -37.40 -1.63
C ASP A 275 16.28 -36.44 -0.87
N GLU A 276 17.45 -36.12 -1.40
CA GLU A 276 18.38 -35.15 -0.83
C GLU A 276 17.81 -33.72 -0.83
N ILE A 277 17.21 -33.30 -1.95
CA ILE A 277 16.55 -31.99 -2.07
C ILE A 277 15.32 -31.91 -1.14
N LYS A 278 14.53 -32.99 -1.06
CA LYS A 278 13.39 -33.06 -0.13
C LYS A 278 13.84 -32.95 1.32
N GLN A 279 14.91 -33.67 1.70
CA GLN A 279 15.46 -33.57 3.05
C GLN A 279 16.03 -32.18 3.35
N SER A 280 16.74 -31.57 2.41
CA SER A 280 17.27 -30.21 2.58
C SER A 280 16.15 -29.17 2.72
N PHE A 281 15.05 -29.33 1.98
CA PHE A 281 13.88 -28.45 2.11
C PHE A 281 13.15 -28.70 3.43
N GLN A 282 13.00 -29.94 3.85
CA GLN A 282 12.40 -30.28 5.13
C GLN A 282 13.22 -29.69 6.29
N GLN A 283 14.55 -29.79 6.26
CA GLN A 283 15.43 -29.16 7.22
C GLN A 283 15.27 -27.64 7.24
N TYR A 284 15.19 -26.99 6.09
CA TYR A 284 14.90 -25.55 6.01
C TYR A 284 13.58 -25.18 6.70
N LYS A 285 12.52 -25.98 6.48
CA LYS A 285 11.22 -25.78 7.14
C LYS A 285 11.32 -25.97 8.65
N GLU A 286 12.01 -27.01 9.12
CA GLU A 286 12.22 -27.28 10.54
C GLU A 286 13.01 -26.16 11.20
N GLU A 287 14.10 -25.69 10.59
CA GLU A 287 14.87 -24.52 11.05
C GLU A 287 13.98 -23.26 11.15
N LYS A 288 13.05 -23.06 10.20
CA LYS A 288 12.09 -21.95 10.25
C LYS A 288 10.99 -22.15 11.27
N LEU A 289 10.47 -23.37 11.43
CA LEU A 289 9.45 -23.71 12.43
C LEU A 289 10.03 -23.65 13.85
N GLU A 290 11.27 -24.05 14.07
CA GLU A 290 11.96 -23.85 15.35
C GLU A 290 12.13 -22.36 15.66
N VAL A 291 12.43 -21.54 14.66
CA VAL A 291 12.44 -20.08 14.76
C VAL A 291 11.05 -19.53 15.08
N ILE A 292 9.98 -20.09 14.53
CA ILE A 292 8.59 -19.62 14.75
C ILE A 292 8.00 -20.22 16.04
N SER A 293 8.30 -21.48 16.37
CA SER A 293 7.69 -22.19 17.51
C SER A 293 8.40 -21.97 18.86
N ALA A 294 9.62 -21.45 18.85
CA ALA A 294 10.46 -21.24 20.05
C ALA A 294 10.42 -19.80 20.58
N HIS A 295 9.63 -18.89 20.02
CA HIS A 295 9.81 -17.48 20.36
C HIS A 295 8.70 -16.89 21.21
N LYS A 296 8.91 -16.96 22.51
CA LYS A 296 8.59 -15.87 23.39
C LYS A 296 9.51 -14.71 22.99
N SER A 297 8.97 -13.68 22.37
CA SER A 297 9.75 -12.48 22.05
C SER A 297 10.15 -11.76 23.32
N TYR A 298 11.40 -11.36 23.39
CA TYR A 298 11.95 -10.64 24.54
C TYR A 298 12.26 -9.20 24.14
N TYR A 299 11.64 -8.25 24.84
CA TYR A 299 11.85 -6.81 24.64
C TYR A 299 12.38 -6.19 25.92
N GLN A 300 13.46 -5.44 25.82
CA GLN A 300 14.03 -4.72 26.96
C GLN A 300 14.13 -3.24 26.65
N PHE A 301 13.55 -2.44 27.54
CA PHE A 301 13.54 -0.99 27.44
C PHE A 301 14.22 -0.40 28.68
N GLU A 302 15.18 0.49 28.47
CA GLU A 302 15.85 1.20 29.54
C GLU A 302 15.25 2.60 29.70
N ILE A 303 14.75 2.89 30.89
CA ILE A 303 14.14 4.17 31.20
C ILE A 303 15.22 5.18 31.57
N ASN A 304 15.30 6.28 30.86
CA ASN A 304 16.11 7.42 31.21
C ASN A 304 15.28 8.42 32.03
N ARG A 305 15.41 8.35 33.36
CA ARG A 305 14.64 9.23 34.27
C ARG A 305 14.97 10.72 34.14
N ALA A 306 16.13 11.06 33.57
CA ALA A 306 16.54 12.43 33.31
C ALA A 306 15.95 12.98 31.99
N GLU A 307 15.51 12.10 31.11
CA GLU A 307 14.93 12.47 29.81
C GLU A 307 13.51 12.99 30.01
N LYS A 308 13.28 14.24 29.60
CA LYS A 308 11.99 14.93 29.67
C LYS A 308 11.61 15.51 28.30
N THR A 309 11.90 14.78 27.24
CA THR A 309 11.45 15.16 25.89
C THR A 309 9.96 14.89 25.76
N PRO A 310 9.10 15.94 25.69
CA PRO A 310 7.67 15.74 25.56
C PRO A 310 7.34 14.93 24.31
N ILE A 311 6.39 14.00 24.42
CA ILE A 311 5.91 13.28 23.25
C ILE A 311 5.26 14.24 22.25
N ARG A 312 5.52 14.05 20.98
CA ARG A 312 4.89 14.86 19.91
C ARG A 312 3.45 14.39 19.69
N GLU A 313 2.47 15.14 20.16
CA GLU A 313 1.04 14.83 20.07
C GLU A 313 0.50 15.09 18.65
N THR A 314 1.01 14.37 17.67
CA THR A 314 0.64 14.57 16.26
C THR A 314 -0.71 13.96 15.90
N TRP A 315 -1.16 12.93 16.64
CA TRP A 315 -2.43 12.21 16.42
C TRP A 315 -3.67 13.04 16.76
N GLY A 316 -3.58 13.95 17.74
CA GLY A 316 -4.66 14.87 18.14
C GLY A 316 -4.72 16.18 17.33
N LYS A 317 -3.92 16.33 16.25
CA LYS A 317 -3.86 17.61 15.52
C LYS A 317 -5.08 17.83 14.63
N ILE A 318 -5.51 16.84 13.86
CA ILE A 318 -6.47 17.02 12.77
C ILE A 318 -7.62 16.03 12.89
N LEU A 319 -8.84 16.54 13.02
CA LEU A 319 -10.07 15.79 12.87
C LEU A 319 -10.63 16.04 11.45
N ASN A 320 -10.63 15.03 10.61
CA ASN A 320 -11.27 15.09 9.29
C ASN A 320 -12.78 14.94 9.45
N ILE A 321 -13.51 16.05 9.30
CA ILE A 321 -14.95 16.10 9.50
C ILE A 321 -15.71 15.74 8.24
N GLY A 322 -15.29 16.28 7.09
CA GLY A 322 -15.96 16.02 5.83
C GLY A 322 -16.33 17.28 5.04
N ALA A 323 -17.30 17.15 4.13
CA ALA A 323 -17.81 18.29 3.40
C ALA A 323 -18.50 19.28 4.36
N ALA A 324 -18.22 20.56 4.22
CA ALA A 324 -18.69 21.62 5.13
C ALA A 324 -20.20 21.53 5.43
N GLY A 325 -21.03 21.37 4.40
CA GLY A 325 -22.49 21.32 4.56
C GLY A 325 -23.02 20.17 5.43
N ILE A 326 -22.22 19.12 5.70
CA ILE A 326 -22.67 18.01 6.54
C ILE A 326 -22.66 18.39 8.02
N VAL A 327 -21.87 19.40 8.42
CA VAL A 327 -21.81 19.93 9.79
C VAL A 327 -23.15 20.51 10.24
N LEU A 328 -24.00 20.90 9.31
CA LEU A 328 -25.37 21.35 9.61
C LEU A 328 -26.29 20.21 10.09
N ASN A 329 -25.86 18.94 9.95
CA ASN A 329 -26.60 17.79 10.46
C ASN A 329 -26.40 17.65 11.98
N ASN A 330 -27.50 17.68 12.75
CA ASN A 330 -27.47 17.59 14.19
C ASN A 330 -26.87 16.27 14.71
N SER A 331 -27.17 15.12 14.07
CA SER A 331 -26.56 13.84 14.46
C SER A 331 -25.05 13.85 14.30
N LEU A 332 -24.53 14.50 13.26
CA LEU A 332 -23.09 14.66 13.11
C LEU A 332 -22.52 15.53 14.22
N ARG A 333 -23.12 16.69 14.52
CA ARG A 333 -22.66 17.57 15.62
C ARG A 333 -22.60 16.84 16.95
N GLN A 334 -23.60 15.99 17.26
CA GLN A 334 -23.59 15.14 18.46
C GLN A 334 -22.41 14.16 18.46
N GLN A 335 -22.15 13.49 17.33
CA GLN A 335 -21.00 12.57 17.23
C GLN A 335 -19.66 13.30 17.28
N LEU A 336 -19.53 14.49 16.68
CA LEU A 336 -18.33 15.33 16.82
C LEU A 336 -18.11 15.78 18.27
N SER A 337 -19.18 16.13 19.00
CA SER A 337 -19.11 16.42 20.44
C SER A 337 -18.63 15.21 21.22
N MET A 338 -19.14 14.01 20.92
CA MET A 338 -18.70 12.76 21.54
C MET A 338 -17.20 12.49 21.27
N LEU A 339 -16.75 12.71 20.05
CA LEU A 339 -15.33 12.58 19.69
C LEU A 339 -14.47 13.56 20.51
N GLN A 340 -14.87 14.83 20.60
CA GLN A 340 -14.11 15.87 21.28
C GLN A 340 -14.10 15.70 22.82
N GLN A 341 -15.13 15.05 23.38
CA GLN A 341 -15.15 14.67 24.80
C GLN A 341 -14.22 13.49 25.14
N ASN A 342 -13.92 12.63 24.16
CA ASN A 342 -13.09 11.45 24.34
C ASN A 342 -11.66 11.63 23.84
N LEU A 343 -11.44 12.53 22.88
CA LEU A 343 -10.16 12.79 22.20
C LEU A 343 -10.04 14.30 21.97
N THR A 344 -8.93 14.91 22.36
CA THR A 344 -8.74 16.35 22.21
C THR A 344 -8.10 16.68 20.86
N PHE A 345 -8.95 16.93 19.84
CA PHE A 345 -8.46 17.40 18.55
C PHE A 345 -8.27 18.93 18.54
N LYS A 346 -7.22 19.38 17.85
CA LYS A 346 -6.92 20.81 17.70
C LYS A 346 -7.65 21.45 16.53
N TYR A 347 -7.60 20.84 15.35
CA TYR A 347 -8.17 21.38 14.13
C TYR A 347 -9.35 20.54 13.64
N GLY A 348 -10.45 21.21 13.26
CA GLY A 348 -11.54 20.61 12.50
C GLY A 348 -11.36 20.89 11.00
N ARG A 349 -10.96 19.87 10.23
CA ARG A 349 -10.73 20.02 8.78
C ARG A 349 -12.01 19.74 8.00
N ILE A 350 -12.43 20.75 7.23
CA ILE A 350 -13.61 20.70 6.37
C ILE A 350 -13.25 21.13 4.93
N TRP A 351 -14.04 20.68 3.96
CA TRP A 351 -13.88 21.03 2.55
C TRP A 351 -15.21 21.31 1.87
N GLY A 352 -15.17 21.83 0.62
CA GLY A 352 -16.37 22.11 -0.17
C GLY A 352 -17.16 23.31 0.34
N ILE A 353 -16.48 24.30 0.90
CA ILE A 353 -17.06 25.56 1.40
C ILE A 353 -17.66 26.35 0.24
N PHE A 354 -16.93 26.47 -0.88
CA PHE A 354 -17.36 27.17 -2.08
C PHE A 354 -18.32 26.30 -2.89
N SER A 355 -19.58 26.26 -2.50
CA SER A 355 -20.66 25.60 -3.24
C SER A 355 -21.89 26.48 -3.26
N ALA A 356 -22.62 26.48 -4.38
CA ALA A 356 -23.86 27.24 -4.52
C ALA A 356 -24.90 26.89 -3.42
N LYS A 357 -24.85 25.65 -2.92
CA LYS A 357 -25.73 25.23 -1.81
C LYS A 357 -25.46 25.98 -0.51
N LEU A 358 -24.19 26.34 -0.23
CA LEU A 358 -23.81 27.00 1.01
C LEU A 358 -23.71 28.51 0.91
N LEU A 359 -23.32 29.01 -0.25
CA LEU A 359 -23.05 30.44 -0.50
C LEU A 359 -24.06 31.12 -1.41
N GLY A 360 -25.12 30.43 -1.82
CA GLY A 360 -26.04 30.91 -2.86
C GLY A 360 -25.43 30.92 -4.26
N GLU A 361 -26.22 31.29 -5.28
CA GLU A 361 -25.73 31.33 -6.67
C GLU A 361 -24.72 32.46 -6.91
N THR A 362 -24.83 33.54 -6.14
CA THR A 362 -23.92 34.70 -6.17
C THR A 362 -22.66 34.53 -5.35
N PHE A 363 -22.58 33.46 -4.53
CA PHE A 363 -21.46 33.14 -3.64
C PHE A 363 -21.16 34.23 -2.59
N ASP A 364 -22.16 34.91 -2.08
CA ASP A 364 -22.09 36.02 -1.11
C ASP A 364 -22.98 35.81 0.13
N GLN A 365 -23.66 34.66 0.23
CA GLN A 365 -24.50 34.33 1.38
C GLN A 365 -23.69 33.48 2.38
N TYR A 366 -23.33 34.06 3.52
CA TYR A 366 -22.43 33.42 4.48
C TYR A 366 -23.12 32.76 5.68
N ASP A 367 -24.44 32.89 5.84
CA ASP A 367 -25.15 32.41 7.04
C ASP A 367 -24.91 30.93 7.35
N MET A 368 -24.94 30.04 6.33
CA MET A 368 -24.65 28.62 6.53
C MET A 368 -23.18 28.36 6.84
N ILE A 369 -22.27 29.12 6.24
CA ILE A 369 -20.82 29.01 6.53
C ILE A 369 -20.53 29.45 7.95
N ASP A 370 -21.18 30.51 8.40
CA ASP A 370 -21.06 31.01 9.77
C ASP A 370 -21.56 29.96 10.77
N GLU A 371 -22.73 29.35 10.55
CA GLU A 371 -23.24 28.28 11.41
C GLU A 371 -22.27 27.07 11.45
N ILE A 372 -21.64 26.72 10.32
CA ILE A 372 -20.65 25.66 10.25
C ILE A 372 -19.41 26.01 11.08
N ILE A 373 -18.83 27.20 10.87
CA ILE A 373 -17.62 27.64 11.55
C ILE A 373 -17.90 27.82 13.04
N ASP A 374 -19.02 28.45 13.42
CA ASP A 374 -19.44 28.60 14.80
C ASP A 374 -19.59 27.25 15.50
N SER A 375 -20.14 26.24 14.82
CA SER A 375 -20.23 24.88 15.33
C SER A 375 -18.84 24.27 15.62
N LEU A 376 -17.83 24.48 14.76
CA LEU A 376 -16.46 24.04 15.02
C LEU A 376 -15.87 24.74 16.25
N ILE A 377 -16.04 26.06 16.34
CA ILE A 377 -15.53 26.86 17.47
C ILE A 377 -16.18 26.43 18.79
N HIS A 378 -17.50 26.19 18.82
CA HIS A 378 -18.20 25.67 19.99
C HIS A 378 -17.69 24.30 20.44
N LEU A 379 -17.22 23.46 19.50
CA LEU A 379 -16.57 22.20 19.79
C LEU A 379 -15.08 22.34 20.15
N SER A 380 -14.60 23.59 20.36
CA SER A 380 -13.19 23.89 20.62
C SER A 380 -12.24 23.45 19.49
N LEU A 381 -12.76 23.29 18.27
CA LEU A 381 -11.99 22.97 17.08
C LEU A 381 -11.58 24.23 16.35
N THR A 382 -10.29 24.42 16.12
CA THR A 382 -9.79 25.48 15.26
C THR A 382 -10.05 25.13 13.79
N PRO A 383 -10.71 26.00 13.00
CA PRO A 383 -11.01 25.71 11.60
C PRO A 383 -9.76 25.47 10.75
N TRP A 384 -9.79 24.39 9.97
CA TRP A 384 -8.87 24.11 8.88
C TRP A 384 -9.68 23.97 7.60
N LEU A 385 -9.59 24.99 6.75
CA LEU A 385 -10.46 25.18 5.59
C LEU A 385 -9.74 24.71 4.32
N SER A 386 -10.21 23.61 3.70
CA SER A 386 -9.72 23.15 2.42
C SER A 386 -10.56 23.77 1.30
N LEU A 387 -10.01 24.77 0.61
CA LEU A 387 -10.80 25.67 -0.24
C LEU A 387 -11.24 25.06 -1.57
N ASN A 388 -10.37 24.32 -2.25
CA ASN A 388 -10.62 23.83 -3.60
C ASN A 388 -10.94 22.33 -3.68
N LYS A 389 -11.12 21.63 -2.56
CA LYS A 389 -11.73 20.30 -2.58
C LYS A 389 -13.22 20.42 -2.83
N ILE A 390 -13.53 20.93 -4.04
CA ILE A 390 -14.88 21.17 -4.48
C ILE A 390 -15.43 19.86 -5.05
N SER A 391 -16.71 19.60 -4.77
CA SER A 391 -17.46 18.56 -5.44
C SER A 391 -17.25 18.68 -6.97
N HIS A 392 -17.21 17.55 -7.66
CA HIS A 392 -16.98 17.32 -9.09
C HIS A 392 -17.51 18.34 -10.13
N SER A 393 -18.06 19.47 -9.71
CA SER A 393 -18.69 20.50 -10.54
C SER A 393 -17.83 21.73 -10.82
N PHE A 394 -16.58 21.81 -10.29
CA PHE A 394 -15.71 22.96 -10.62
C PHE A 394 -14.94 22.65 -11.90
N LYS A 395 -15.57 22.92 -13.01
CA LYS A 395 -14.85 23.02 -14.28
C LYS A 395 -14.30 24.44 -14.39
N GLU A 396 -13.01 24.55 -14.70
CA GLU A 396 -12.30 25.83 -14.90
C GLU A 396 -13.02 26.77 -15.89
N SER A 397 -13.78 26.18 -16.83
CA SER A 397 -14.66 26.91 -17.77
C SER A 397 -15.83 27.63 -17.09
N GLU A 398 -16.23 27.27 -15.87
CA GLU A 398 -17.38 27.85 -15.17
C GLU A 398 -16.98 28.97 -14.20
N TYR A 399 -15.67 29.06 -13.84
CA TYR A 399 -15.15 30.06 -12.91
C TYR A 399 -13.89 30.74 -13.45
N PRO A 400 -14.04 31.85 -14.19
CA PRO A 400 -12.92 32.68 -14.60
C PRO A 400 -12.08 33.11 -13.41
N LYS A 401 -10.79 33.30 -13.64
CA LYS A 401 -9.79 33.69 -12.63
C LYS A 401 -10.25 34.90 -11.80
N GLU A 402 -10.85 35.87 -12.45
CA GLU A 402 -11.37 37.11 -11.84
C GLU A 402 -12.52 36.83 -10.86
N LYS A 403 -13.42 35.89 -11.21
CA LYS A 403 -14.53 35.50 -10.34
C LYS A 403 -14.01 34.80 -9.07
N TRP A 404 -13.07 33.88 -9.21
CA TRP A 404 -12.45 33.23 -8.07
C TRP A 404 -11.73 34.24 -7.17
N GLN A 405 -11.00 35.17 -7.76
CA GLN A 405 -10.28 36.21 -7.05
C GLN A 405 -11.24 37.07 -6.19
N ALA A 406 -12.36 37.50 -6.79
CA ALA A 406 -13.39 38.27 -6.07
C ALA A 406 -14.02 37.45 -4.93
N MET A 407 -14.32 36.17 -5.17
CA MET A 407 -14.87 35.27 -4.14
C MET A 407 -13.93 35.11 -2.94
N ILE A 408 -12.65 34.83 -3.17
CA ILE A 408 -11.65 34.68 -2.11
C ILE A 408 -11.49 35.99 -1.33
N GLN A 409 -11.45 37.12 -2.02
CA GLN A 409 -11.34 38.42 -1.38
C GLN A 409 -12.53 38.71 -0.48
N GLN A 410 -13.75 38.52 -0.97
CA GLN A 410 -14.98 38.71 -0.19
C GLN A 410 -15.04 37.76 1.01
N PHE A 411 -14.69 36.50 0.81
CA PHE A 411 -14.65 35.50 1.86
C PHE A 411 -13.64 35.89 2.98
N CYS A 412 -12.43 36.28 2.63
CA CYS A 412 -11.45 36.73 3.62
C CYS A 412 -11.90 37.97 4.38
N LEU A 413 -12.52 38.95 3.71
CA LEU A 413 -13.09 40.13 4.35
C LEU A 413 -14.24 39.76 5.30
N HIS A 414 -15.12 38.84 4.89
CA HIS A 414 -16.19 38.34 5.73
C HIS A 414 -15.64 37.69 7.02
N LEU A 415 -14.68 36.78 6.89
CA LEU A 415 -14.02 36.13 8.04
C LEU A 415 -13.39 37.16 9.01
N LEU A 416 -12.72 38.18 8.44
CA LEU A 416 -12.10 39.26 9.21
C LEU A 416 -13.13 40.07 10.01
N ASN A 417 -14.22 40.45 9.35
CA ASN A 417 -15.27 41.27 9.95
C ASN A 417 -16.03 40.52 11.05
N ARG A 418 -16.28 39.23 10.85
CA ARG A 418 -17.05 38.42 11.80
C ARG A 418 -16.23 37.90 12.98
N TYR A 419 -15.04 37.34 12.72
CA TYR A 419 -14.26 36.63 13.73
C TYR A 419 -13.05 37.41 14.23
N GLY A 420 -12.65 38.45 13.54
CA GLY A 420 -11.51 39.29 13.91
C GLY A 420 -10.14 38.64 13.56
N THR A 421 -9.14 39.50 13.39
CA THR A 421 -7.79 39.08 12.95
C THR A 421 -7.12 38.08 13.91
N GLN A 422 -7.25 38.29 15.24
CA GLN A 422 -6.61 37.40 16.22
C GLN A 422 -7.15 35.99 16.21
N THR A 423 -8.45 35.81 15.94
CA THR A 423 -9.08 34.48 15.84
C THR A 423 -8.70 33.79 14.54
N VAL A 424 -8.88 34.49 13.43
CA VAL A 424 -8.64 33.90 12.08
C VAL A 424 -7.16 33.60 11.85
N SER A 425 -6.24 34.34 12.44
CA SER A 425 -4.79 34.07 12.33
C SER A 425 -4.36 32.70 12.87
N LYS A 426 -5.16 32.06 13.72
CA LYS A 426 -4.92 30.70 14.25
C LYS A 426 -5.39 29.60 13.32
N TRP A 427 -6.22 29.94 12.33
CA TRP A 427 -6.80 28.98 11.40
C TRP A 427 -5.79 28.55 10.36
N LYS A 428 -6.16 27.50 9.63
CA LYS A 428 -5.39 27.02 8.47
C LYS A 428 -6.24 27.08 7.22
N ILE A 429 -5.64 27.54 6.15
CA ILE A 429 -6.20 27.43 4.80
C ILE A 429 -5.35 26.44 4.01
N GLU A 430 -6.02 25.49 3.36
CA GLU A 430 -5.40 24.49 2.51
C GLU A 430 -5.94 24.61 1.09
N ILE A 431 -5.03 24.67 0.13
CA ILE A 431 -5.35 24.67 -1.29
C ILE A 431 -4.89 23.32 -1.85
N VAL A 432 -5.86 22.45 -2.13
CA VAL A 432 -5.62 21.06 -2.52
C VAL A 432 -5.40 20.98 -4.03
N ALA A 433 -4.36 20.29 -4.47
CA ALA A 433 -4.27 19.80 -5.84
C ALA A 433 -4.98 18.46 -5.99
N ASN A 434 -5.72 18.27 -7.07
CA ASN A 434 -6.01 16.92 -7.56
C ASN A 434 -4.69 16.32 -8.06
N ALA A 435 -4.53 14.99 -8.02
CA ALA A 435 -3.35 14.37 -8.60
C ALA A 435 -3.13 14.89 -10.02
N PRO A 436 -1.97 15.51 -10.30
CA PRO A 436 -1.74 16.14 -11.60
C PRO A 436 -1.80 15.06 -12.69
N GLU A 437 -2.53 15.35 -13.75
CA GLU A 437 -2.67 14.46 -14.89
C GLU A 437 -1.57 14.73 -15.93
N ASP A 438 -1.03 15.96 -15.95
CA ASP A 438 -0.02 16.44 -16.88
C ASP A 438 0.67 17.71 -16.35
N HIS A 439 1.71 18.18 -17.02
CA HIS A 439 2.41 19.43 -16.70
C HIS A 439 1.51 20.67 -16.72
N ASP A 440 0.52 20.72 -17.62
CA ASP A 440 -0.42 21.83 -17.71
C ASP A 440 -1.29 21.91 -16.46
N SER A 441 -1.67 20.77 -15.88
CA SER A 441 -2.46 20.72 -14.64
C SER A 441 -1.67 21.25 -13.44
N VAL A 442 -0.37 21.00 -13.40
CA VAL A 442 0.56 21.51 -12.36
C VAL A 442 0.70 23.03 -12.47
N SER A 443 0.97 23.54 -13.66
CA SER A 443 1.10 24.98 -13.92
C SER A 443 -0.18 25.74 -13.55
N ARG A 444 -1.34 25.19 -13.88
CA ARG A 444 -2.65 25.74 -13.47
C ARG A 444 -2.82 25.75 -11.96
N TYR A 445 -2.47 24.65 -11.28
CA TYR A 445 -2.50 24.60 -9.82
C TYR A 445 -1.59 25.66 -9.19
N CYS A 446 -0.36 25.79 -9.65
CA CYS A 446 0.59 26.81 -9.16
C CYS A 446 0.06 28.23 -9.32
N SER A 447 -0.45 28.58 -10.50
CA SER A 447 -1.05 29.89 -10.75
C SER A 447 -2.23 30.17 -9.84
N PHE A 448 -3.10 29.19 -9.65
CA PHE A 448 -4.27 29.28 -8.77
C PHE A 448 -3.85 29.38 -7.29
N TYR A 449 -2.88 28.60 -6.87
CA TYR A 449 -2.32 28.62 -5.50
C TYR A 449 -1.71 29.98 -5.18
N GLN A 450 -0.79 30.46 -6.01
CA GLN A 450 -0.10 31.74 -5.82
C GLN A 450 -1.05 32.92 -5.73
N MET A 451 -2.06 32.96 -6.61
CA MET A 451 -3.08 34.01 -6.60
C MET A 451 -3.89 33.97 -5.29
N THR A 452 -4.37 32.78 -4.87
CA THR A 452 -5.13 32.62 -3.64
C THR A 452 -4.29 32.95 -2.40
N TYR A 453 -3.02 32.50 -2.40
CA TYR A 453 -2.06 32.82 -1.34
C TYR A 453 -1.84 34.34 -1.20
N ALA A 454 -1.60 35.04 -2.33
CA ALA A 454 -1.37 36.48 -2.32
C ALA A 454 -2.58 37.26 -1.75
N ILE A 455 -3.78 36.92 -2.19
CA ILE A 455 -5.02 37.58 -1.70
C ILE A 455 -5.22 37.33 -0.20
N CYS A 456 -5.11 36.08 0.22
CA CYS A 456 -5.29 35.73 1.62
C CYS A 456 -4.23 36.40 2.50
N LYS A 457 -2.96 36.44 2.07
CA LYS A 457 -1.89 37.10 2.84
C LYS A 457 -2.00 38.61 2.88
N GLN A 458 -2.53 39.23 1.87
CA GLN A 458 -2.79 40.68 1.84
C GLN A 458 -3.82 41.07 2.93
N LEU A 459 -4.88 40.26 3.09
CA LEU A 459 -5.98 40.55 4.02
C LEU A 459 -5.74 39.95 5.42
N LEU A 460 -5.11 38.78 5.48
CA LEU A 460 -4.88 37.97 6.65
C LEU A 460 -3.39 37.56 6.73
N PRO A 461 -2.46 38.49 7.02
CA PRO A 461 -1.01 38.24 6.87
C PRO A 461 -0.49 37.10 7.74
N ASN A 462 -1.10 36.87 8.90
CA ASN A 462 -0.67 35.85 9.86
C ASN A 462 -1.38 34.50 9.72
N ILE A 463 -2.34 34.35 8.79
CA ILE A 463 -3.00 33.05 8.57
C ILE A 463 -2.02 32.07 7.94
N SER A 464 -2.10 30.80 8.36
CA SER A 464 -1.24 29.74 7.80
C SER A 464 -1.88 29.15 6.55
N ILE A 465 -1.18 29.24 5.41
CA ILE A 465 -1.67 28.76 4.10
C ILE A 465 -0.74 27.69 3.59
N GLY A 466 -1.29 26.52 3.31
CA GLY A 466 -0.53 25.38 2.80
C GLY A 466 -1.25 24.68 1.66
N GLY A 467 -0.63 23.61 1.20
CA GLY A 467 -1.17 22.83 0.09
C GLY A 467 -0.33 21.63 -0.25
N GLY A 468 -0.55 21.11 -1.45
CA GLY A 468 0.17 19.94 -1.93
C GLY A 468 -0.49 18.61 -1.55
N THR A 469 -1.77 18.60 -1.21
CA THR A 469 -2.51 17.36 -0.91
C THR A 469 -2.60 16.49 -2.16
N PHE A 470 -1.65 15.59 -2.30
CA PHE A 470 -1.65 14.57 -3.35
C PHE A 470 -1.97 13.23 -2.71
N VAL A 471 -2.76 12.41 -3.42
CA VAL A 471 -2.79 10.98 -3.13
C VAL A 471 -1.45 10.43 -3.59
N MET A 472 -0.54 10.25 -2.67
CA MET A 472 0.80 9.77 -2.98
C MET A 472 0.76 8.29 -3.33
N THR A 473 1.13 8.01 -4.55
CA THR A 473 1.15 6.67 -5.10
C THR A 473 2.57 6.17 -5.42
N ASN A 474 3.58 7.07 -5.45
CA ASN A 474 4.95 6.69 -5.80
C ASN A 474 6.01 7.64 -5.21
N ARG A 475 7.14 7.09 -4.71
CA ARG A 475 8.26 7.80 -4.07
C ARG A 475 8.92 8.89 -4.92
N LEU A 476 9.02 8.66 -6.23
CA LEU A 476 9.75 9.55 -7.15
C LEU A 476 8.92 10.78 -7.53
N GLU A 477 7.61 10.63 -7.64
CA GLU A 477 6.72 11.69 -8.12
C GLU A 477 6.66 12.90 -7.18
N VAL A 478 6.73 12.69 -5.87
CA VAL A 478 6.58 13.80 -4.90
C VAL A 478 7.80 14.70 -4.83
N ARG A 479 8.99 14.12 -4.81
CA ARG A 479 10.25 14.91 -4.76
C ARG A 479 10.44 15.69 -6.04
N SER A 480 10.24 15.05 -7.18
CA SER A 480 10.27 15.67 -8.50
C SER A 480 9.21 16.77 -8.60
N PHE A 481 7.98 16.46 -8.20
CA PHE A 481 6.87 17.41 -8.22
C PHE A 481 7.16 18.67 -7.38
N ILE A 482 7.59 18.53 -6.13
CA ILE A 482 7.84 19.69 -5.25
C ILE A 482 9.06 20.48 -5.70
N ASN A 483 10.16 19.82 -6.06
CA ASN A 483 11.42 20.50 -6.35
C ASN A 483 11.50 21.02 -7.79
N GLU A 484 10.87 20.34 -8.74
CA GLU A 484 11.00 20.64 -10.17
C GLU A 484 9.79 21.37 -10.74
N GLU A 485 8.58 21.04 -10.22
CA GLU A 485 7.33 21.57 -10.77
C GLU A 485 6.68 22.66 -9.90
N LEU A 486 7.03 22.76 -8.60
CA LEU A 486 6.53 23.79 -7.67
C LEU A 486 7.61 24.76 -7.13
N PRO A 487 8.73 25.04 -7.81
CA PRO A 487 9.83 25.82 -7.24
C PRO A 487 9.41 27.23 -6.83
N ASP A 488 8.39 27.80 -7.48
CA ASP A 488 7.93 29.18 -7.26
C ASP A 488 6.77 29.29 -6.27
N CYS A 489 6.22 28.16 -5.75
CA CYS A 489 5.11 28.19 -4.80
C CYS A 489 5.60 28.34 -3.36
N THR A 490 5.15 29.40 -2.68
CA THR A 490 5.47 29.63 -1.25
C THR A 490 4.41 28.99 -0.37
N PHE A 491 4.75 27.92 0.34
CA PHE A 491 3.90 27.27 1.32
C PHE A 491 4.29 27.65 2.74
N ASP A 492 3.32 27.88 3.65
CA ASP A 492 3.60 27.97 5.08
C ASP A 492 3.68 26.57 5.72
N PHE A 493 3.02 25.57 5.13
CA PHE A 493 3.09 24.16 5.48
C PHE A 493 2.76 23.29 4.28
N TYR A 494 3.26 22.04 4.29
CA TYR A 494 2.86 21.02 3.34
C TYR A 494 1.79 20.11 3.94
N SER A 495 0.84 19.65 3.11
CA SER A 495 -0.17 18.67 3.50
C SER A 495 -0.30 17.57 2.45
N PHE A 496 -0.31 16.32 2.91
CA PHE A 496 -0.35 15.15 2.04
C PHE A 496 -1.45 14.18 2.45
N ALA A 497 -2.06 13.52 1.47
CA ALA A 497 -2.95 12.39 1.68
C ALA A 497 -2.19 11.09 1.38
N LEU A 498 -2.15 10.15 2.32
CA LEU A 498 -1.44 8.88 2.20
C LEU A 498 -2.39 7.70 2.34
N PHE A 499 -2.48 6.91 1.28
CA PHE A 499 -3.24 5.65 1.24
C PHE A 499 -2.40 4.59 0.50
N PRO A 500 -2.44 3.31 0.91
CA PRO A 500 -1.61 2.26 0.33
C PRO A 500 -2.12 1.79 -1.04
N TYR A 501 -2.04 2.67 -2.02
CA TYR A 501 -2.36 2.37 -3.41
C TYR A 501 -1.21 2.79 -4.32
N SER A 502 -1.02 2.02 -5.38
CA SER A 502 -0.18 2.41 -6.51
C SER A 502 -1.05 2.89 -7.66
N ASN A 503 -0.58 3.89 -8.38
CA ASN A 503 -1.21 4.34 -9.60
C ASN A 503 -0.66 3.49 -10.76
N ARG A 504 -1.52 2.73 -11.40
CA ARG A 504 -1.15 1.90 -12.56
C ARG A 504 -1.93 2.36 -13.76
N LEU A 505 -1.21 2.72 -14.82
CA LEU A 505 -1.83 2.99 -16.12
C LEU A 505 -2.19 1.65 -16.78
N VAL A 506 -3.49 1.36 -16.86
CA VAL A 506 -4.00 0.22 -17.62
C VAL A 506 -4.99 0.74 -18.63
N ARG A 507 -4.71 0.59 -19.93
CA ARG A 507 -5.60 0.94 -21.04
C ARG A 507 -6.14 2.37 -20.97
N GLU A 508 -5.25 3.36 -20.88
CA GLU A 508 -5.60 4.80 -20.84
C GLU A 508 -6.46 5.24 -19.62
N LYS A 509 -6.68 4.35 -18.66
CA LYS A 509 -7.34 4.67 -17.39
C LYS A 509 -6.39 4.45 -16.24
N ARG A 510 -6.34 5.40 -15.31
CA ARG A 510 -5.65 5.23 -14.03
C ARG A 510 -6.41 4.21 -13.19
N ASN A 511 -5.83 3.04 -12.97
CA ASN A 511 -6.34 2.06 -12.02
C ASN A 511 -5.51 2.12 -10.74
N TYR A 512 -6.15 2.40 -9.63
CA TYR A 512 -5.53 2.34 -8.32
C TYR A 512 -5.49 0.88 -7.86
N GLN A 513 -4.30 0.35 -7.68
CA GLN A 513 -4.09 -0.99 -7.14
C GLN A 513 -3.64 -0.87 -5.69
N ARG A 514 -4.22 -1.65 -4.79
CA ARG A 514 -3.79 -1.73 -3.38
C ARG A 514 -2.37 -2.24 -3.29
N VAL A 515 -1.57 -1.61 -2.44
CA VAL A 515 -0.18 -2.01 -2.17
C VAL A 515 -0.18 -3.00 -1.02
N THR A 516 0.57 -4.08 -1.17
CA THR A 516 0.70 -5.17 -0.18
C THR A 516 1.78 -4.90 0.87
N ASP A 517 2.52 -3.79 0.76
CA ASP A 517 3.57 -3.41 1.70
C ASP A 517 2.98 -2.94 3.05
N PRO A 518 3.20 -3.68 4.16
CA PRO A 518 2.71 -3.31 5.49
C PRO A 518 3.33 -2.01 6.02
N ASP A 519 4.50 -1.60 5.49
CA ASP A 519 5.24 -0.41 5.89
C ASP A 519 5.07 0.76 4.90
N PHE A 520 4.09 0.68 4.00
CA PHE A 520 3.85 1.70 2.98
C PHE A 520 3.83 3.13 3.54
N LEU A 521 3.04 3.39 4.61
CA LEU A 521 2.93 4.73 5.19
C LEU A 521 4.27 5.22 5.75
N LYS A 522 4.99 4.37 6.49
CA LYS A 522 6.34 4.64 7.02
C LYS A 522 7.32 4.99 5.89
N ASN A 523 7.33 4.17 4.84
CA ASN A 523 8.20 4.33 3.68
C ASN A 523 7.89 5.64 2.92
N GLN A 524 6.62 6.00 2.78
CA GLN A 524 6.23 7.26 2.13
C GLN A 524 6.65 8.48 2.95
N VAL A 525 6.40 8.47 4.27
CA VAL A 525 6.82 9.58 5.16
C VAL A 525 8.34 9.75 5.17
N GLN A 526 9.11 8.65 5.16
CA GLN A 526 10.57 8.73 5.02
C GLN A 526 11.00 9.38 3.70
N ALA A 527 10.28 9.13 2.61
CA ALA A 527 10.54 9.78 1.33
C ALA A 527 10.20 11.29 1.38
N LEU A 528 9.12 11.68 2.08
CA LEU A 528 8.77 13.10 2.28
C LEU A 528 9.84 13.88 3.07
N LYS A 529 10.54 13.25 4.00
CA LYS A 529 11.64 13.89 4.74
C LYS A 529 12.86 14.25 3.88
N GLN A 530 12.97 13.66 2.70
CA GLN A 530 14.02 14.00 1.73
C GLN A 530 13.73 15.31 0.97
N ILE A 531 12.52 15.87 1.15
CA ILE A 531 12.21 17.22 0.67
C ILE A 531 12.96 18.19 1.55
N ASP A 532 13.82 19.00 0.94
CA ASP A 532 14.55 20.04 1.66
C ASP A 532 13.59 21.16 2.06
N THR A 533 13.06 21.06 3.27
CA THR A 533 12.13 22.06 3.78
C THR A 533 12.24 22.21 5.29
N ASN A 534 12.19 23.47 5.75
CA ASN A 534 12.03 23.85 7.14
C ASN A 534 10.54 24.07 7.52
N LYS A 535 9.63 23.77 6.58
CA LYS A 535 8.18 23.99 6.79
C LYS A 535 7.55 22.77 7.42
N PRO A 536 6.48 22.97 8.24
CA PRO A 536 5.73 21.86 8.81
C PRO A 536 5.14 20.94 7.74
N ILE A 537 5.22 19.62 7.98
CA ILE A 537 4.64 18.59 7.13
C ILE A 537 3.48 17.92 7.88
N TYR A 538 2.29 17.97 7.29
CA TYR A 538 1.09 17.31 7.81
C TYR A 538 0.66 16.19 6.88
N ILE A 539 0.35 15.04 7.45
CA ILE A 539 -0.40 14.01 6.73
C ILE A 539 -1.88 14.28 7.05
N SER A 540 -2.50 15.08 6.20
CA SER A 540 -3.86 15.58 6.43
C SER A 540 -4.95 14.53 6.24
N GLU A 541 -4.65 13.46 5.47
CA GLU A 541 -5.54 12.30 5.29
C GLU A 541 -4.71 11.02 5.24
N TRP A 542 -5.03 10.02 6.06
CA TRP A 542 -4.43 8.70 5.97
C TRP A 542 -5.38 7.59 6.46
N SER A 543 -5.27 6.43 5.84
CA SER A 543 -5.98 5.20 6.21
C SER A 543 -5.35 4.01 5.46
N ASN A 544 -5.82 2.79 5.76
CA ASN A 544 -5.46 1.58 5.00
C ASN A 544 -6.20 1.49 3.65
N THR A 545 -7.24 2.27 3.45
CA THR A 545 -8.08 2.22 2.24
C THR A 545 -8.81 3.53 1.98
N VAL A 546 -9.07 3.82 0.71
CA VAL A 546 -10.00 4.88 0.26
C VAL A 546 -11.42 4.36 0.07
N SER A 547 -11.63 3.04 0.11
CA SER A 547 -12.95 2.43 -0.03
C SER A 547 -13.90 2.88 1.08
N ARG A 548 -15.16 3.11 0.70
CA ARG A 548 -16.22 3.51 1.62
C ARG A 548 -16.97 2.34 2.25
N SER A 549 -16.64 1.10 1.85
CA SER A 549 -17.34 -0.12 2.28
C SER A 549 -16.38 -1.31 2.44
N ASN A 550 -15.19 -1.09 2.98
CA ASN A 550 -14.25 -2.15 3.27
C ASN A 550 -14.45 -2.66 4.71
N LEU A 551 -15.04 -3.84 4.87
CA LEU A 551 -15.37 -4.41 6.19
C LEU A 551 -14.17 -4.59 7.13
N LEU A 552 -12.92 -4.61 6.65
CA LEU A 552 -11.74 -4.58 7.52
C LEU A 552 -11.68 -3.31 8.38
N ASN A 553 -12.31 -2.21 7.93
CA ASN A 553 -12.40 -0.98 8.71
C ASN A 553 -13.23 -1.12 10.00
N ASP A 554 -14.05 -2.14 10.09
CA ASP A 554 -14.92 -2.40 11.24
C ASP A 554 -14.36 -3.45 12.21
N SER A 555 -13.24 -4.10 11.85
CA SER A 555 -12.60 -5.20 12.60
C SER A 555 -11.42 -4.72 13.44
N LEU A 556 -10.91 -5.59 14.32
CA LEU A 556 -9.70 -5.34 15.14
C LEU A 556 -8.48 -4.95 14.31
N TYR A 557 -8.36 -5.49 13.09
CA TYR A 557 -7.30 -5.14 12.15
C TYR A 557 -7.12 -3.62 12.04
N LYS A 558 -8.24 -2.88 11.95
CA LYS A 558 -8.19 -1.41 11.81
C LYS A 558 -7.56 -0.73 13.01
N GLY A 559 -7.87 -1.20 14.22
CA GLY A 559 -7.26 -0.67 15.44
C GLY A 559 -5.76 -0.95 15.52
N ALA A 560 -5.35 -2.19 15.26
CA ALA A 560 -3.95 -2.59 15.21
C ALA A 560 -3.16 -1.82 14.13
N PHE A 561 -3.75 -1.63 12.93
CA PHE A 561 -3.19 -0.80 11.87
C PHE A 561 -2.96 0.64 12.32
N ILE A 562 -3.91 1.24 13.05
CA ILE A 562 -3.79 2.60 13.56
C ILE A 562 -2.65 2.69 14.58
N ILE A 563 -2.59 1.78 15.56
CA ILE A 563 -1.53 1.79 16.57
C ILE A 563 -0.15 1.65 15.92
N LYS A 564 0.03 0.66 15.02
CA LYS A 564 1.26 0.50 14.24
C LYS A 564 1.64 1.79 13.51
N SER A 565 0.70 2.36 12.76
CA SER A 565 0.96 3.56 11.97
C SER A 565 1.31 4.76 12.85
N LEU A 566 0.66 4.93 14.00
CA LEU A 566 0.97 6.02 14.92
C LEU A 566 2.33 5.84 15.57
N ILE A 567 2.74 4.63 15.99
CA ILE A 567 4.09 4.33 16.51
C ILE A 567 5.16 4.67 15.45
N ASP A 568 4.89 4.30 14.20
CA ASP A 568 5.82 4.58 13.09
C ASP A 568 5.97 6.08 12.79
N LEU A 569 4.89 6.87 12.92
CA LEU A 569 4.79 8.20 12.31
C LEU A 569 4.73 9.38 13.28
N PHE A 570 4.39 9.19 14.58
CA PHE A 570 4.11 10.31 15.50
C PHE A 570 5.26 11.30 15.64
N ASP A 571 6.51 10.86 15.54
CA ASP A 571 7.72 11.67 15.68
C ASP A 571 8.29 12.15 14.32
N GLN A 572 7.66 11.74 13.20
CA GLN A 572 8.17 11.95 11.86
C GLN A 572 7.57 13.17 11.15
N VAL A 573 6.37 13.62 11.56
CA VAL A 573 5.59 14.69 10.94
C VAL A 573 5.02 15.64 11.99
N ASP A 574 4.42 16.75 11.57
CA ASP A 574 3.88 17.78 12.47
C ASP A 574 2.41 17.56 12.83
N GLY A 575 1.71 16.68 12.15
CA GLY A 575 0.35 16.28 12.46
C GLY A 575 -0.18 15.20 11.55
N LEU A 576 -1.07 14.38 12.12
CA LEU A 576 -1.70 13.22 11.48
C LEU A 576 -3.22 13.38 11.51
N GLY A 577 -3.87 13.41 10.35
CA GLY A 577 -5.33 13.47 10.22
C GLY A 577 -5.87 12.12 9.78
N TYR A 578 -6.34 11.31 10.72
CA TYR A 578 -6.97 10.05 10.39
C TYR A 578 -8.21 10.26 9.52
N TRP A 579 -8.38 9.43 8.53
CA TRP A 579 -9.53 9.42 7.64
C TRP A 579 -10.51 8.33 8.08
N LEU A 580 -11.62 8.61 8.75
CA LEU A 580 -12.44 9.79 8.84
C LEU A 580 -13.04 9.91 10.28
N SER A 581 -13.69 11.02 10.63
CA SER A 581 -14.33 11.20 11.97
C SER A 581 -15.43 10.17 12.25
N THR A 582 -16.39 9.99 11.34
CA THR A 582 -17.56 9.12 11.54
C THR A 582 -18.10 8.60 10.21
N ASP A 583 -18.73 7.43 10.24
CA ASP A 583 -19.39 6.83 9.07
C ASP A 583 -20.62 7.61 8.58
N LEU A 584 -21.16 8.57 9.37
CA LEU A 584 -22.23 9.48 8.93
C LEU A 584 -21.81 10.36 7.74
N VAL A 585 -20.51 10.62 7.60
CA VAL A 585 -19.98 11.47 6.52
C VAL A 585 -19.99 10.75 5.18
N GLN A 586 -19.95 9.43 5.18
CA GLN A 586 -19.87 8.64 3.95
C GLN A 586 -21.27 8.40 3.38
N LYS A 587 -21.51 8.95 2.19
CA LYS A 587 -22.77 8.71 1.46
C LYS A 587 -22.78 7.30 0.85
N GLY A 588 -23.83 6.53 1.13
CA GLY A 588 -24.08 5.22 0.54
C GLY A 588 -25.40 4.65 1.05
N HIS A 589 -26.09 3.83 0.23
CA HIS A 589 -27.32 3.12 0.60
C HIS A 589 -27.00 1.78 1.25
N TYR A 590 -26.09 1.78 2.24
CA TYR A 590 -25.74 0.55 2.94
C TYR A 590 -26.71 0.33 4.11
N GLN A 591 -27.33 -0.84 4.13
CA GLN A 591 -28.15 -1.33 5.25
C GLN A 591 -27.22 -2.07 6.21
N GLY A 592 -27.42 -1.89 7.51
CA GLY A 592 -26.69 -2.58 8.57
C GLY A 592 -25.93 -1.65 9.52
N LEU A 593 -25.53 -2.22 10.64
CA LEU A 593 -24.79 -1.54 11.71
C LEU A 593 -23.40 -1.08 11.24
N LEU A 594 -22.69 -1.99 10.62
CA LEU A 594 -21.32 -1.81 10.14
C LEU A 594 -21.31 -1.98 8.62
N THR A 595 -20.73 -1.01 7.94
CA THR A 595 -20.78 -0.91 6.48
C THR A 595 -19.38 -0.82 5.85
N GLY A 596 -18.34 -1.04 6.65
CA GLY A 596 -16.96 -0.92 6.18
C GLY A 596 -16.50 0.53 6.00
N GLY A 597 -17.17 1.49 6.61
CA GLY A 597 -16.78 2.90 6.58
C GLY A 597 -15.47 3.17 7.31
N ASN A 598 -14.82 4.28 6.99
CA ASN A 598 -13.53 4.67 7.61
C ASN A 598 -13.68 5.43 8.94
N GLY A 599 -14.91 5.66 9.43
CA GLY A 599 -15.16 6.44 10.64
C GLY A 599 -14.54 5.83 11.91
N LEU A 600 -14.21 6.70 12.88
CA LEU A 600 -13.92 6.29 14.25
C LEU A 600 -15.20 5.78 14.92
N LEU A 601 -16.34 6.36 14.56
CA LEU A 601 -17.67 5.97 15.02
C LEU A 601 -18.48 5.37 13.88
N SER A 602 -19.31 4.37 14.22
CA SER A 602 -20.34 3.88 13.32
C SER A 602 -21.41 4.93 13.05
N LYS A 603 -22.32 4.70 12.09
CA LYS A 603 -23.48 5.59 11.83
C LYS A 603 -24.34 5.84 13.09
N ASN A 604 -24.42 4.85 13.97
CA ASN A 604 -25.18 4.91 15.21
C ASN A 604 -24.39 5.48 16.38
N GLY A 605 -23.16 5.96 16.17
CA GLY A 605 -22.31 6.54 17.21
C GLY A 605 -21.58 5.51 18.07
N LEU A 606 -21.60 4.22 17.75
CA LEU A 606 -20.85 3.22 18.47
C LEU A 606 -19.35 3.30 18.18
N PHE A 607 -18.53 3.04 19.17
CA PHE A 607 -17.09 3.02 19.05
C PHE A 607 -16.63 1.82 18.23
N LYS A 608 -15.89 2.09 17.16
CA LYS A 608 -15.22 1.06 16.35
C LYS A 608 -13.82 0.78 16.90
N PRO A 609 -13.15 -0.32 16.54
CA PRO A 609 -11.77 -0.56 16.95
C PRO A 609 -10.82 0.59 16.64
N ALA A 610 -11.08 1.35 15.58
CA ALA A 610 -10.38 2.59 15.26
C ALA A 610 -10.46 3.65 16.39
N MET A 611 -11.63 3.82 16.99
CA MET A 611 -11.82 4.76 18.11
C MET A 611 -11.08 4.29 19.36
N HIS A 612 -11.13 3.00 19.66
CA HIS A 612 -10.39 2.43 20.79
C HIS A 612 -8.87 2.63 20.60
N ALA A 613 -8.34 2.40 19.40
CA ALA A 613 -6.92 2.64 19.13
C ALA A 613 -6.52 4.10 19.39
N MET A 614 -7.29 5.05 18.89
CA MET A 614 -7.04 6.47 19.15
C MET A 614 -7.09 6.80 20.66
N LYS A 615 -8.06 6.25 21.39
CA LYS A 615 -8.18 6.46 22.86
C LYS A 615 -7.02 5.85 23.63
N LEU A 616 -6.55 4.67 23.26
CA LEU A 616 -5.40 4.06 23.91
C LEU A 616 -4.12 4.86 23.64
N PHE A 617 -3.95 5.36 22.43
CA PHE A 617 -2.81 6.22 22.08
C PHE A 617 -2.87 7.57 22.83
N ASP A 618 -4.07 8.12 23.00
CA ASP A 618 -4.28 9.42 23.67
C ASP A 618 -4.01 9.36 25.19
N GLN A 619 -3.91 8.17 25.81
CA GLN A 619 -3.43 8.03 27.20
C GLN A 619 -1.98 8.52 27.37
N LEU A 620 -1.24 8.68 26.28
CA LEU A 620 0.11 9.24 26.27
C LEU A 620 0.14 10.77 26.26
N HIS A 621 -1.04 11.44 26.30
CA HIS A 621 -1.11 12.90 26.32
C HIS A 621 -0.33 13.48 27.51
N GLY A 622 0.55 14.44 27.25
CA GLY A 622 1.41 15.07 28.26
C GLY A 622 2.57 14.19 28.78
N ALA A 623 2.77 13.00 28.24
CA ALA A 623 3.87 12.13 28.64
C ALA A 623 5.20 12.55 28.01
N TYR A 624 6.29 11.99 28.53
CA TYR A 624 7.65 12.13 28.01
C TYR A 624 8.02 10.86 27.23
N PHE A 625 8.50 11.05 26.00
CA PHE A 625 9.01 9.95 25.18
C PHE A 625 10.27 9.34 25.81
N GLN A 626 10.35 8.03 25.86
CA GLN A 626 11.52 7.27 26.30
C GLN A 626 12.18 6.53 25.15
N CYS A 627 11.50 5.58 24.57
CA CYS A 627 12.00 4.78 23.46
C CYS A 627 10.86 4.12 22.69
N LYS A 628 11.15 3.59 21.51
CA LYS A 628 10.23 2.78 20.71
C LYS A 628 10.98 1.70 19.92
N ASP A 629 10.29 0.64 19.58
CA ASP A 629 10.66 -0.32 18.54
C ASP A 629 9.56 -0.42 17.46
N GLU A 630 9.54 -1.49 16.68
CA GLU A 630 8.53 -1.69 15.62
C GLU A 630 7.13 -2.01 16.17
N LYS A 631 7.02 -2.48 17.41
CA LYS A 631 5.77 -2.93 18.04
C LYS A 631 5.37 -2.12 19.26
N HIS A 632 6.32 -1.45 19.91
CA HIS A 632 6.11 -0.81 21.19
C HIS A 632 6.52 0.66 21.19
N LEU A 633 5.79 1.45 21.97
CA LEU A 633 6.13 2.81 22.32
C LEU A 633 6.13 2.94 23.86
N VAL A 634 7.24 3.38 24.42
CA VAL A 634 7.43 3.53 25.87
C VAL A 634 7.53 5.01 26.20
N CYS A 635 6.70 5.44 27.16
CA CYS A 635 6.67 6.81 27.67
C CYS A 635 6.71 6.81 29.19
N SER A 636 7.02 7.98 29.79
CA SER A 636 6.98 8.20 31.24
C SER A 636 6.22 9.48 31.58
N SER A 637 5.76 9.62 32.83
CA SER A 637 5.25 10.87 33.39
C SER A 637 6.11 11.32 34.58
N GLU A 638 5.80 12.52 35.15
CA GLU A 638 6.56 13.08 36.26
C GLU A 638 6.41 12.30 37.58
N GLU A 639 5.33 11.52 37.76
CA GLU A 639 4.95 10.87 39.02
C GLU A 639 5.47 9.41 39.16
N ASN A 640 6.56 9.00 38.50
CA ASN A 640 6.96 7.59 38.42
C ASN A 640 5.84 6.70 37.82
N GLU A 641 5.22 7.20 36.77
CA GLU A 641 4.24 6.51 35.97
C GLU A 641 4.87 6.25 34.59
N TYR A 642 4.66 5.05 34.06
CA TYR A 642 5.18 4.64 32.78
C TYR A 642 4.07 4.05 31.93
N PHE A 643 4.19 4.21 30.63
CA PHE A 643 3.23 3.69 29.64
C PHE A 643 3.97 2.83 28.65
N ILE A 644 3.42 1.64 28.35
CA ILE A 644 3.83 0.80 27.24
C ILE A 644 2.62 0.63 26.34
N LEU A 645 2.67 1.21 25.16
CA LEU A 645 1.69 0.96 24.11
C LEU A 645 2.26 -0.10 23.17
N GLY A 646 1.45 -1.11 22.80
CA GLY A 646 1.89 -2.19 21.95
C GLY A 646 0.81 -2.75 21.04
N HIS A 647 1.23 -3.52 20.02
CA HIS A 647 0.33 -4.16 19.08
C HIS A 647 0.87 -5.50 18.52
N HIS A 648 -0.05 -6.37 18.16
CA HIS A 648 0.21 -7.57 17.37
C HIS A 648 -0.46 -7.44 15.98
N TYR A 649 -0.12 -6.36 15.25
CA TYR A 649 -0.63 -6.13 13.90
C TYR A 649 -0.25 -7.28 12.97
N THR A 650 -1.25 -7.87 12.34
CA THR A 650 -1.09 -8.90 11.31
C THR A 650 -1.58 -8.34 9.98
N HIS A 651 -0.69 -8.36 8.98
CA HIS A 651 -1.02 -7.88 7.65
C HIS A 651 -1.97 -8.84 6.94
N PRO A 652 -2.97 -8.36 6.19
CA PRO A 652 -3.85 -9.25 5.43
C PRO A 652 -3.08 -10.07 4.41
N ASN A 653 -3.44 -11.33 4.27
CA ASN A 653 -2.82 -12.22 3.28
C ASN A 653 -3.25 -11.87 1.84
N SER A 654 -2.63 -12.54 0.86
CA SER A 654 -2.88 -12.31 -0.57
C SER A 654 -4.33 -12.47 -1.01
N LEU A 655 -5.14 -13.28 -0.30
CA LEU A 655 -6.57 -13.45 -0.63
C LEU A 655 -7.34 -12.14 -0.53
N TYR A 656 -7.01 -11.29 0.45
CA TYR A 656 -7.62 -9.97 0.57
C TYR A 656 -7.37 -9.12 -0.68
N TYR A 657 -6.16 -9.12 -1.20
CA TYR A 657 -5.77 -8.30 -2.35
C TYR A 657 -6.35 -8.78 -3.68
N LEU A 658 -6.77 -10.05 -3.75
CA LEU A 658 -7.47 -10.62 -4.93
C LEU A 658 -8.97 -10.31 -4.94
N LYS A 659 -9.54 -9.81 -3.84
CA LYS A 659 -10.96 -9.47 -3.72
C LYS A 659 -11.20 -7.98 -4.03
N ASP A 660 -12.39 -7.66 -4.50
CA ASP A 660 -12.86 -6.27 -4.49
C ASP A 660 -13.16 -5.86 -3.02
N GLU A 661 -12.37 -4.94 -2.51
CA GLU A 661 -12.47 -4.49 -1.11
C GLU A 661 -13.82 -3.84 -0.76
N SER A 662 -14.57 -3.37 -1.77
CA SER A 662 -15.89 -2.77 -1.57
C SER A 662 -17.02 -3.80 -1.49
N ASN A 663 -16.74 -5.07 -1.81
CA ASN A 663 -17.71 -6.16 -1.87
C ASN A 663 -17.36 -7.34 -0.96
N LEU A 664 -16.58 -7.12 0.10
CA LEU A 664 -16.20 -8.14 1.05
C LEU A 664 -17.44 -8.66 1.82
N LYS A 665 -17.52 -9.97 2.01
CA LYS A 665 -18.56 -10.59 2.84
C LYS A 665 -18.07 -10.73 4.28
N VAL A 666 -18.97 -10.61 5.23
CA VAL A 666 -18.68 -10.77 6.66
C VAL A 666 -18.01 -12.12 7.00
N THR A 667 -18.34 -13.18 6.26
CA THR A 667 -17.76 -14.53 6.44
C THR A 667 -16.36 -14.69 5.87
N GLU A 668 -15.87 -13.73 5.11
CA GLU A 668 -14.53 -13.77 4.48
C GLU A 668 -13.46 -13.12 5.35
N ILE A 669 -13.84 -12.26 6.30
CA ILE A 669 -12.90 -11.42 7.06
C ILE A 669 -11.87 -12.26 7.82
N SER A 670 -12.29 -13.35 8.46
CA SER A 670 -11.39 -14.25 9.20
C SER A 670 -10.37 -14.98 8.31
N GLN A 671 -10.69 -15.16 7.03
CA GLN A 671 -9.80 -15.85 6.07
C GLN A 671 -8.60 -15.00 5.64
N PHE A 672 -8.65 -13.70 5.89
CA PHE A 672 -7.58 -12.76 5.50
C PHE A 672 -6.43 -12.73 6.51
N PHE A 673 -6.56 -13.39 7.64
CA PHE A 673 -5.57 -13.40 8.70
C PHE A 673 -5.30 -14.81 9.18
N GLU A 674 -4.03 -15.10 9.49
CA GLU A 674 -3.67 -16.29 10.23
C GLU A 674 -3.91 -16.03 11.72
N GLU A 675 -4.62 -16.94 12.40
CA GLU A 675 -4.78 -16.86 13.84
C GLU A 675 -3.48 -17.36 14.50
N VAL A 676 -2.70 -16.44 15.04
CA VAL A 676 -1.43 -16.73 15.70
C VAL A 676 -1.49 -16.23 17.14
N GLU A 677 -1.22 -17.12 18.10
CA GLU A 677 -0.90 -16.72 19.48
C GLU A 677 0.59 -16.42 19.59
N HIS A 678 0.91 -15.32 20.22
CA HIS A 678 2.27 -14.86 20.42
C HIS A 678 2.51 -14.56 21.90
N GLU A 679 3.62 -15.05 22.46
CA GLU A 679 4.02 -14.70 23.81
C GLU A 679 5.14 -13.67 23.76
N GLU A 680 5.05 -12.64 24.58
CA GLU A 680 6.11 -11.66 24.74
C GLU A 680 6.45 -11.41 26.21
N GLU A 681 7.71 -11.14 26.46
CA GLU A 681 8.22 -10.66 27.74
C GLU A 681 8.81 -9.26 27.56
N ILE A 682 8.19 -8.29 28.21
CA ILE A 682 8.61 -6.89 28.17
C ILE A 682 9.32 -6.60 29.49
N VAL A 683 10.54 -6.12 29.44
CA VAL A 683 11.32 -5.75 30.62
C VAL A 683 11.60 -4.25 30.61
N LEU A 684 11.11 -3.54 31.61
CA LEU A 684 11.53 -2.18 31.90
C LEU A 684 12.70 -2.23 32.89
N SER A 685 13.79 -1.56 32.58
CA SER A 685 14.95 -1.41 33.43
C SER A 685 15.14 0.05 33.86
N ASN A 686 15.92 0.27 34.94
CA ASN A 686 16.20 1.58 35.51
C ASN A 686 14.97 2.32 36.07
N ILE A 687 13.96 1.58 36.54
CA ILE A 687 12.81 2.12 37.29
C ILE A 687 13.04 1.97 38.79
N SER A 688 12.36 2.81 39.62
CA SER A 688 12.58 2.76 41.09
C SER A 688 11.98 1.50 41.71
N ASN A 689 12.67 0.89 42.68
CA ASN A 689 12.09 -0.19 43.46
C ASN A 689 10.83 0.22 44.22
N GLY A 690 9.93 -0.73 44.44
CA GLY A 690 8.68 -0.53 45.16
C GLY A 690 7.51 -1.26 44.52
N THR A 691 6.32 -1.04 45.09
CA THR A 691 5.07 -1.65 44.62
C THR A 691 4.46 -0.79 43.51
N TYR A 692 4.09 -1.42 42.43
CA TYR A 692 3.46 -0.80 41.25
C TYR A 692 2.10 -1.42 40.96
N GLU A 693 1.20 -0.58 40.47
CA GLU A 693 -0.07 -0.99 39.89
C GLU A 693 0.05 -0.96 38.37
N LEU A 694 -0.26 -2.07 37.74
CA LEU A 694 -0.32 -2.21 36.30
C LEU A 694 -1.79 -2.23 35.87
N ARG A 695 -2.22 -1.22 35.13
CA ARG A 695 -3.53 -1.21 34.46
C ARG A 695 -3.32 -1.51 32.99
N ILE A 696 -3.86 -2.64 32.55
CA ILE A 696 -3.72 -3.10 31.16
C ILE A 696 -5.07 -2.91 30.47
N PHE A 697 -5.06 -2.14 29.41
CA PHE A 697 -6.22 -1.93 28.54
C PHE A 697 -5.92 -2.62 27.21
N SER A 698 -6.69 -3.64 26.86
CA SER A 698 -6.52 -4.44 25.63
C SER A 698 -7.76 -4.44 24.78
N CYS A 699 -7.56 -4.32 23.46
CA CYS A 699 -8.58 -4.58 22.47
C CYS A 699 -8.26 -5.90 21.74
N LEU A 700 -9.14 -6.85 21.87
CA LEU A 700 -9.03 -8.20 21.32
C LEU A 700 -10.43 -8.70 20.91
N LYS A 701 -10.51 -9.88 20.27
CA LYS A 701 -11.72 -10.39 19.60
C LYS A 701 -13.03 -10.27 20.43
N ASP A 702 -12.97 -10.44 21.75
CA ASP A 702 -14.15 -10.37 22.62
C ASP A 702 -14.32 -9.02 23.32
N HIS A 703 -13.37 -8.12 23.21
CA HIS A 703 -13.32 -6.83 23.88
C HIS A 703 -12.79 -5.73 22.98
N GLY A 704 -13.58 -4.70 22.75
CA GLY A 704 -13.21 -3.58 21.86
C GLY A 704 -13.42 -3.89 20.35
N ASP A 705 -13.98 -5.04 20.02
CA ASP A 705 -14.30 -5.46 18.65
C ASP A 705 -15.80 -5.46 18.40
N LEU A 706 -16.32 -4.34 17.93
CA LEU A 706 -17.73 -4.16 17.60
C LEU A 706 -18.18 -5.14 16.50
N PHE A 707 -17.31 -5.44 15.52
CA PHE A 707 -17.63 -6.39 14.45
C PHE A 707 -17.86 -7.80 14.98
N ASN A 708 -16.99 -8.27 15.89
CA ASN A 708 -17.16 -9.57 16.51
C ASN A 708 -18.41 -9.63 17.43
N GLN A 709 -18.73 -8.55 18.14
CA GLN A 709 -19.96 -8.51 18.93
C GLN A 709 -21.21 -8.54 18.06
N TRP A 710 -21.20 -7.86 16.91
CA TRP A 710 -22.30 -7.93 15.93
C TRP A 710 -22.42 -9.31 15.29
N SER A 711 -21.32 -10.02 15.05
CA SER A 711 -21.31 -11.38 14.54
C SER A 711 -22.03 -12.36 15.48
N LYS A 712 -21.92 -12.17 16.82
CA LYS A 712 -22.63 -12.97 17.83
C LYS A 712 -24.15 -12.77 17.79
N LEU A 713 -24.61 -11.68 17.19
CA LEU A 713 -26.00 -11.41 16.86
C LEU A 713 -26.40 -11.90 15.45
N ASN A 714 -25.59 -12.81 14.84
CA ASN A 714 -25.77 -13.29 13.47
C ASN A 714 -25.90 -12.17 12.43
N PHE A 715 -25.17 -11.06 12.63
CA PHE A 715 -25.17 -9.88 11.75
C PHE A 715 -26.58 -9.30 11.52
N LEU A 716 -27.36 -9.22 12.60
CA LEU A 716 -28.72 -8.68 12.58
C LEU A 716 -28.75 -7.29 11.93
N GLN A 717 -29.61 -7.11 10.93
CA GLN A 717 -29.69 -5.86 10.16
C GLN A 717 -30.61 -4.83 10.83
N GLU A 718 -31.75 -5.28 11.39
CA GLU A 718 -32.69 -4.42 12.08
C GLU A 718 -32.43 -4.49 13.59
N LEU A 719 -31.72 -3.48 14.10
CA LEU A 719 -31.35 -3.37 15.51
C LEU A 719 -32.35 -2.48 16.26
N ARG A 720 -32.77 -2.92 17.44
CA ARG A 720 -33.53 -2.12 18.39
C ARG A 720 -32.59 -1.30 19.28
N ASP A 721 -33.10 -0.29 19.95
CA ASP A 721 -32.30 0.51 20.90
C ASP A 721 -31.65 -0.34 22.00
N SER A 722 -32.32 -1.43 22.42
CA SER A 722 -31.78 -2.41 23.36
C SER A 722 -30.54 -3.13 22.81
N ASP A 723 -30.52 -3.43 21.51
CA ASP A 723 -29.44 -4.14 20.86
C ASP A 723 -28.24 -3.22 20.68
N ILE A 724 -28.52 -1.95 20.34
CA ILE A 724 -27.48 -0.89 20.27
C ILE A 724 -26.80 -0.70 21.65
N LYS A 725 -27.59 -0.56 22.73
CA LYS A 725 -27.05 -0.45 24.09
C LYS A 725 -26.26 -1.68 24.52
N TYR A 726 -26.72 -2.89 24.12
CA TYR A 726 -25.99 -4.13 24.38
C TYR A 726 -24.64 -4.13 23.67
N LEU A 727 -24.62 -3.76 22.40
CA LEU A 727 -23.38 -3.69 21.60
C LEU A 727 -22.43 -2.65 22.15
N GLU A 728 -22.92 -1.48 22.55
CA GLU A 728 -22.12 -0.43 23.20
C GLU A 728 -21.43 -0.94 24.47
N ALA A 729 -22.19 -1.61 25.35
CA ALA A 729 -21.66 -2.16 26.59
C ALA A 729 -20.66 -3.31 26.38
N LYS A 730 -20.85 -4.13 25.32
CA LYS A 730 -19.98 -5.28 25.01
C LYS A 730 -18.76 -4.95 24.16
N SER A 731 -18.79 -3.84 23.42
CA SER A 731 -17.67 -3.43 22.58
C SER A 731 -16.63 -2.58 23.31
N THR A 732 -16.60 -2.60 24.65
CA THR A 732 -15.59 -1.94 25.46
C THR A 732 -14.29 -2.76 25.47
N HIS A 733 -13.15 -2.08 25.59
CA HIS A 733 -11.86 -2.75 25.75
C HIS A 733 -11.79 -3.50 27.09
N LEU A 734 -11.01 -4.58 27.15
CA LEU A 734 -10.70 -5.30 28.37
C LEU A 734 -9.82 -4.43 29.27
N GLN A 735 -10.12 -4.39 30.55
CA GLN A 735 -9.29 -3.76 31.55
C GLN A 735 -8.93 -4.77 32.63
N THR A 736 -7.64 -4.94 32.88
CA THR A 736 -7.10 -5.75 33.97
C THR A 736 -6.25 -4.90 34.91
N LEU A 737 -6.17 -5.31 36.15
CA LEU A 737 -5.41 -4.64 37.19
C LEU A 737 -4.54 -5.67 37.91
N GLU A 738 -3.24 -5.41 37.93
CA GLU A 738 -2.26 -6.23 38.62
C GLU A 738 -1.42 -5.39 39.58
N VAL A 739 -0.97 -5.98 40.66
CA VAL A 739 -0.05 -5.33 41.61
C VAL A 739 1.25 -6.14 41.64
N VAL A 740 2.33 -5.48 41.31
CA VAL A 740 3.65 -6.11 41.17
C VAL A 740 4.70 -5.41 42.03
N GLU A 741 5.69 -6.13 42.47
CA GLU A 741 6.83 -5.57 43.19
C GLU A 741 8.05 -5.47 42.30
N VAL A 742 8.56 -4.27 42.13
CA VAL A 742 9.79 -4.00 41.39
C VAL A 742 10.98 -4.14 42.31
N ARG A 743 11.89 -5.07 41.97
CA ARG A 743 13.16 -5.31 42.64
C ARG A 743 14.32 -5.16 41.69
N GLN A 744 15.47 -4.76 42.18
CA GLN A 744 16.68 -4.55 41.34
C GLN A 744 16.49 -3.60 40.18
N ASN A 745 15.59 -2.62 40.31
CA ASN A 745 15.27 -1.63 39.31
C ASN A 745 14.75 -2.22 37.98
N ARG A 746 14.11 -3.39 38.02
CA ARG A 746 13.59 -4.10 36.84
C ARG A 746 12.16 -4.58 37.07
N LEU A 747 11.34 -4.44 36.03
CA LEU A 747 9.98 -4.96 35.95
C LEU A 747 9.85 -5.82 34.70
N GLY A 748 9.52 -7.09 34.87
CA GLY A 748 9.17 -8.00 33.77
C GLY A 748 7.66 -8.17 33.67
N ILE A 749 7.12 -8.07 32.47
CA ILE A 749 5.71 -8.23 32.13
C ILE A 749 5.60 -9.31 31.06
N ASN A 750 4.85 -10.38 31.33
CA ASN A 750 4.56 -11.41 30.36
C ASN A 750 3.17 -11.20 29.77
N LYS A 751 3.06 -11.19 28.46
CA LYS A 751 1.78 -10.99 27.78
C LYS A 751 1.60 -12.01 26.67
N LYS A 752 0.39 -12.60 26.61
CA LYS A 752 -0.06 -13.41 25.47
C LYS A 752 -0.89 -12.51 24.58
N LEU A 753 -0.56 -12.50 23.32
CA LEU A 753 -1.20 -11.69 22.29
C LEU A 753 -1.91 -12.59 21.27
N VAL A 754 -3.05 -12.12 20.79
CA VAL A 754 -3.76 -12.74 19.67
C VAL A 754 -3.67 -11.84 18.44
N THR A 755 -3.98 -12.41 17.29
CA THR A 755 -3.96 -11.70 16.00
C THR A 755 -4.72 -10.37 16.07
N ASN A 756 -4.04 -9.30 15.67
CA ASN A 756 -4.54 -7.91 15.66
C ASN A 756 -4.93 -7.34 17.03
N GLU A 757 -4.46 -7.93 18.12
CA GLU A 757 -4.56 -7.30 19.46
C GLU A 757 -3.72 -6.03 19.51
N PHE A 758 -4.23 -5.03 20.24
CA PHE A 758 -3.48 -3.83 20.60
C PHE A 758 -3.83 -3.41 22.03
N TYR A 759 -2.86 -2.81 22.71
CA TYR A 759 -3.00 -2.56 24.15
C TYR A 759 -2.18 -1.35 24.62
N VAL A 760 -2.51 -0.87 25.81
CA VAL A 760 -1.65 0.00 26.61
C VAL A 760 -1.54 -0.52 28.04
N ILE A 761 -0.36 -0.50 28.61
CA ILE A 761 -0.07 -0.80 30.01
C ILE A 761 0.31 0.49 30.68
N ASN A 762 -0.51 0.91 31.62
CA ASN A 762 -0.20 2.04 32.52
C ASN A 762 0.39 1.44 33.81
N ILE A 763 1.60 1.84 34.16
CA ILE A 763 2.43 1.33 35.27
C ILE A 763 2.66 2.47 36.24
N LYS A 764 1.94 2.46 37.37
CA LYS A 764 1.99 3.55 38.34
C LYS A 764 2.49 3.07 39.70
N LYS A 765 3.49 3.77 40.26
CA LYS A 765 4.01 3.46 41.58
C LYS A 765 2.95 3.74 42.64
N ARG A 766 2.66 2.76 43.53
CA ARG A 766 1.84 2.96 44.68
C ARG A 766 2.63 3.80 45.73
N ARG A 767 1.96 4.75 46.33
CA ARG A 767 2.52 5.58 47.42
C ARG A 767 2.76 4.78 48.69
#